data_cc3ea7889cda486b8db60ac0275544c8
#
_entry.id   cc3ea7889cda486b8db60ac0275544c8
#
_cell.length_a   1.000
_cell.length_b   1.000
_cell.length_c   1.000
_cell.angle_alpha   90.00
_cell.angle_beta   90.00
_cell.angle_gamma   90.00
#
_symmetry.space_group_name_H-M   'P 1'
#
loop_
_entity.id
_entity.type
_entity.pdbx_description
1 polymer ?
#
loop_
_entity_poly.entity_id
_entity_poly.type
_entity_poly.pdbx_seq_one_letter_code
_entity_poly.pdbx_strand_id
1 'polypeptide(L)'
;MLSVIKRPERGIADFRRADNALVINTLHGMIKIEPKSSEIIRVVYTLKDTFSDHKKPGIIINEAYNEWSCDETDNEVILRTDKLQVIINKKTASIKYCDKDGKLLLKERDYESKNLEEYDFYKTVIDEGTRIEKIVTPDGVKEVVKEAGKVFDRKLYRTRLYLDWQDNEALYGLGQHEEGCLNLRGTTVYLHQANMKISIPMLVSSLGYGLLVDTYSPMIFNDTGFGSYLYTEADEEMDYYFIYGGNMDGVIKGYRYLTGKASMLPKWAYGFIQSQERYETAQEMMDLVKDYRERGIGLDCIVLDWQSWEGDLWGQKTMDKKRFGEPSEMMDKLHKQNVNLMISVWPNMSEECSDYKEFKERNLLLPGSSIYNPLMEEGRKLYWKQAFEGLFSHGIDAWWCDSSEPFTPEWNHLGKPEPSTMYHEFFETASKSLPAQLTNSFCLYHARTMYEGQRSITDKKRVVNLTRSGYTGQQRYGAILWSGDISASWQTLKRQIPAGLNLCASGYPYWTLDIGAFFVKKGIQWFWNGDYEKGYDDLGYRELFTRWFQYGCFLPLFRSHGTDFRRELKYFGEPGDMFYDALIKINHTRYELIPYIYSLAGRVWKDDYTIIRMLAFDFASDEKAREIDDQYLFGDCLMVCPVTKPMYYDVDSRPVNDTSKTRKVYLPKGENWYDFWTNEYYEGGQTIDAYAPIDRIPVFVKSGSILPMTCFMNYVDEIPDAPIELRVYPGKDARFELYEDEGNGYGYESGYYAITNLIWSEKDQRLTVGYVTGDYPGFNKNREYKVNVIKNTANA
;
A
#
# COMPACT_ATOMS: atom_id res chain seq x y z
N MET A 1 25.78 29.48 -35.69
CA MET A 1 26.77 28.46 -35.23
C MET A 1 26.11 27.62 -34.21
N LEU A 2 25.88 26.37 -34.52
CA LEU A 2 25.47 25.38 -33.52
C LEU A 2 26.70 25.16 -32.62
N SER A 3 26.66 25.60 -31.37
CA SER A 3 27.69 25.25 -30.40
C SER A 3 27.62 23.77 -30.17
N VAL A 4 28.64 23.04 -30.56
CA VAL A 4 28.83 21.64 -30.20
C VAL A 4 29.05 21.61 -28.68
N ILE A 5 28.03 21.26 -27.89
CA ILE A 5 28.20 21.03 -26.48
C ILE A 5 29.10 19.81 -26.34
N LYS A 6 30.30 20.01 -25.88
CA LYS A 6 31.28 18.94 -25.64
C LYS A 6 30.77 18.17 -24.43
N ARG A 7 30.23 16.98 -24.65
CA ARG A 7 29.75 16.10 -23.57
C ARG A 7 30.95 15.52 -22.82
N PRO A 8 30.92 15.39 -21.49
CA PRO A 8 32.03 14.80 -20.75
C PRO A 8 32.20 13.32 -21.12
N GLU A 9 33.46 12.91 -21.27
CA GLU A 9 33.80 11.49 -21.42
C GLU A 9 33.47 10.75 -20.11
N ARG A 10 32.89 9.55 -20.20
CA ARG A 10 32.38 8.76 -19.06
C ARG A 10 33.16 7.46 -18.87
N GLY A 11 34.16 7.16 -19.69
CA GLY A 11 34.92 5.92 -19.63
C GLY A 11 35.55 5.65 -18.27
N ILE A 12 35.84 4.39 -17.98
CA ILE A 12 36.51 3.95 -16.76
C ILE A 12 37.99 4.35 -16.85
N ALA A 13 38.48 5.08 -15.86
CA ALA A 13 39.89 5.43 -15.71
C ALA A 13 40.65 4.30 -14.99
N ASP A 14 40.11 3.83 -13.87
CA ASP A 14 40.60 2.68 -13.10
C ASP A 14 39.45 2.09 -12.25
N PHE A 15 39.70 0.90 -11.69
CA PHE A 15 38.80 0.28 -10.75
C PHE A 15 39.54 -0.57 -9.71
N ARG A 16 38.92 -0.77 -8.56
CA ARG A 16 39.48 -1.59 -7.48
C ARG A 16 38.38 -2.26 -6.66
N ARG A 17 38.71 -3.41 -6.12
CA ARG A 17 37.95 -3.99 -5.02
C ARG A 17 38.32 -3.28 -3.72
N ALA A 18 37.36 -2.72 -3.03
CA ALA A 18 37.53 -2.03 -1.76
C ALA A 18 36.49 -2.57 -0.78
N ASP A 19 36.93 -3.21 0.28
CA ASP A 19 36.07 -3.90 1.24
C ASP A 19 35.09 -4.87 0.55
N ASN A 20 33.78 -4.58 0.65
CA ASN A 20 32.69 -5.36 0.08
C ASN A 20 32.13 -4.79 -1.25
N ALA A 21 32.84 -3.85 -1.89
CA ALA A 21 32.38 -3.16 -3.09
C ALA A 21 33.43 -3.12 -4.20
N LEU A 22 32.95 -2.98 -5.44
CA LEU A 22 33.75 -2.57 -6.58
C LEU A 22 33.66 -1.05 -6.73
N VAL A 23 34.78 -0.35 -6.55
CA VAL A 23 34.85 1.09 -6.73
C VAL A 23 35.53 1.38 -8.09
N ILE A 24 34.86 2.17 -8.89
CA ILE A 24 35.27 2.52 -10.26
C ILE A 24 35.41 4.03 -10.34
N ASN A 25 36.63 4.49 -10.68
CA ASN A 25 36.85 5.86 -11.04
C ASN A 25 36.59 6.03 -12.54
N THR A 26 35.71 6.93 -12.89
CA THR A 26 35.40 7.27 -14.28
C THR A 26 36.07 8.59 -14.63
N LEU A 27 36.12 8.93 -15.92
CA LEU A 27 36.56 10.24 -16.36
C LEU A 27 35.64 11.38 -15.90
N HIS A 28 34.49 11.05 -15.33
CA HIS A 28 33.54 12.02 -14.77
C HIS A 28 32.75 11.41 -13.59
N GLY A 29 33.35 11.49 -12.40
CA GLY A 29 32.79 10.98 -11.16
C GLY A 29 33.20 9.53 -10.84
N MET A 30 32.60 8.98 -9.78
CA MET A 30 32.91 7.65 -9.27
C MET A 30 31.66 6.80 -9.16
N ILE A 31 31.79 5.51 -9.40
CA ILE A 31 30.72 4.51 -9.21
C ILE A 31 31.16 3.54 -8.11
N LYS A 32 30.25 3.23 -7.19
CA LYS A 32 30.39 2.12 -6.24
C LYS A 32 29.31 1.08 -6.54
N ILE A 33 29.72 -0.16 -6.76
CA ILE A 33 28.83 -1.29 -6.96
C ILE A 33 29.01 -2.23 -5.78
N GLU A 34 27.96 -2.37 -4.99
CA GLU A 34 27.98 -3.05 -3.70
C GLU A 34 26.93 -4.17 -3.69
N PRO A 35 27.34 -5.45 -3.86
CA PRO A 35 26.43 -6.56 -3.65
C PRO A 35 25.92 -6.57 -2.19
N LYS A 36 24.61 -6.69 -2.01
CA LYS A 36 23.95 -6.84 -0.70
C LYS A 36 23.53 -8.28 -0.43
N SER A 37 23.41 -9.05 -1.49
CA SER A 37 23.25 -10.50 -1.49
C SER A 37 23.64 -11.04 -2.87
N SER A 38 23.48 -12.35 -3.11
CA SER A 38 23.66 -12.91 -4.46
C SER A 38 22.68 -12.34 -5.50
N GLU A 39 21.58 -11.73 -5.07
CA GLU A 39 20.45 -11.28 -5.88
C GLU A 39 20.24 -9.76 -5.86
N ILE A 40 20.95 -9.03 -4.99
CA ILE A 40 20.73 -7.59 -4.78
C ILE A 40 22.04 -6.81 -4.95
N ILE A 41 22.02 -5.85 -5.84
CA ILE A 41 23.17 -4.98 -6.17
C ILE A 41 22.79 -3.53 -5.90
N ARG A 42 23.52 -2.84 -5.02
CA ARG A 42 23.43 -1.39 -4.85
C ARG A 42 24.43 -0.71 -5.79
N VAL A 43 24.00 0.35 -6.44
CA VAL A 43 24.84 1.21 -7.28
C VAL A 43 24.74 2.63 -6.78
N VAL A 44 25.88 3.24 -6.48
CA VAL A 44 25.98 4.65 -6.10
C VAL A 44 26.88 5.36 -7.13
N TYR A 45 26.43 6.50 -7.63
CA TYR A 45 27.24 7.36 -8.52
C TYR A 45 27.30 8.78 -7.97
N THR A 46 28.51 9.31 -7.86
CA THR A 46 28.79 10.66 -7.33
C THR A 46 29.78 11.43 -8.21
N LEU A 47 29.66 12.76 -8.20
CA LEU A 47 30.68 13.68 -8.78
C LEU A 47 31.67 14.18 -7.72
N LYS A 48 31.49 13.80 -6.45
CA LYS A 48 32.39 14.12 -5.34
C LYS A 48 33.55 13.11 -5.28
N ASP A 49 34.60 13.46 -4.56
CA ASP A 49 35.76 12.58 -4.33
C ASP A 49 35.48 11.48 -3.27
N THR A 50 34.34 11.53 -2.64
CA THR A 50 33.89 10.54 -1.60
C THR A 50 32.43 10.28 -1.73
N PHE A 51 32.00 9.06 -1.39
CA PHE A 51 30.60 8.69 -1.26
C PHE A 51 30.01 9.19 0.06
N SER A 52 28.71 9.48 0.07
CA SER A 52 28.01 9.89 1.27
C SER A 52 27.87 8.74 2.28
N ASP A 53 28.09 9.05 3.56
CA ASP A 53 27.91 8.14 4.69
C ASP A 53 26.50 8.26 5.33
N HIS A 54 25.63 9.07 4.74
CA HIS A 54 24.31 9.31 5.30
C HIS A 54 23.45 8.05 5.26
N LYS A 55 23.01 7.61 6.45
CA LYS A 55 22.05 6.49 6.58
C LYS A 55 20.66 6.97 6.14
N LYS A 56 20.07 6.26 5.21
CA LYS A 56 18.75 6.51 4.71
C LYS A 56 17.69 5.73 5.51
N PRO A 57 16.56 6.33 5.88
CA PRO A 57 15.67 5.77 6.90
C PRO A 57 14.88 4.52 6.48
N GLY A 58 14.70 4.31 5.18
CA GLY A 58 13.97 3.17 4.63
C GLY A 58 14.77 1.87 4.60
N ILE A 59 16.08 1.97 4.47
CA ILE A 59 16.98 0.81 4.34
C ILE A 59 17.49 0.40 5.72
N ILE A 60 17.36 -0.88 6.07
CA ILE A 60 17.79 -1.40 7.38
C ILE A 60 19.01 -2.34 7.30
N ILE A 61 19.35 -2.84 6.12
CA ILE A 61 20.46 -3.78 5.95
C ILE A 61 21.79 -3.02 5.98
N ASN A 62 22.67 -3.45 6.90
CA ASN A 62 24.04 -2.92 7.06
C ASN A 62 25.12 -4.01 6.81
N GLU A 63 24.70 -5.25 6.60
CA GLU A 63 25.63 -6.37 6.44
C GLU A 63 26.36 -6.32 5.09
N ALA A 64 27.63 -6.72 5.11
CA ALA A 64 28.46 -6.84 3.91
C ALA A 64 28.26 -8.22 3.28
N TYR A 65 28.09 -8.26 1.96
CA TYR A 65 28.11 -9.50 1.19
C TYR A 65 29.41 -9.62 0.41
N ASN A 66 30.20 -10.68 0.64
CA ASN A 66 31.56 -10.82 0.09
C ASN A 66 31.70 -12.00 -0.90
N GLU A 67 30.64 -12.76 -1.15
CA GLU A 67 30.65 -13.93 -2.04
C GLU A 67 30.46 -13.50 -3.50
N TRP A 68 31.41 -12.73 -4.03
CA TRP A 68 31.41 -12.26 -5.39
C TRP A 68 32.83 -12.18 -5.97
N SER A 69 32.94 -12.27 -7.29
CA SER A 69 34.20 -12.14 -8.04
C SER A 69 34.16 -10.96 -9.02
N CYS A 70 35.30 -10.55 -9.52
CA CYS A 70 35.41 -9.51 -10.55
C CYS A 70 36.38 -9.98 -11.59
N ASP A 71 35.94 -9.96 -12.84
CA ASP A 71 36.76 -10.28 -14.02
C ASP A 71 36.88 -9.04 -14.91
N GLU A 72 37.88 -9.01 -15.76
CA GLU A 72 38.15 -7.94 -16.71
C GLU A 72 38.39 -8.48 -18.11
N THR A 73 37.78 -7.83 -19.10
CA THR A 73 38.08 -8.02 -20.51
C THR A 73 38.62 -6.72 -21.14
N ASP A 74 38.93 -6.73 -22.40
CA ASP A 74 39.38 -5.49 -23.11
C ASP A 74 38.33 -4.39 -23.05
N ASN A 75 37.05 -4.75 -23.05
CA ASN A 75 35.93 -3.81 -23.17
C ASN A 75 35.04 -3.66 -21.92
N GLU A 76 35.13 -4.61 -20.97
CA GLU A 76 34.17 -4.71 -19.88
C GLU A 76 34.86 -5.07 -18.55
N VAL A 77 34.27 -4.62 -17.43
CA VAL A 77 34.53 -5.09 -16.09
C VAL A 77 33.27 -5.86 -15.66
N ILE A 78 33.42 -7.07 -15.15
CA ILE A 78 32.28 -7.97 -14.86
C ILE A 78 32.33 -8.40 -13.39
N LEU A 79 31.35 -7.94 -12.60
CA LEU A 79 31.13 -8.43 -11.25
C LEU A 79 30.15 -9.61 -11.30
N ARG A 80 30.48 -10.72 -10.63
CA ARG A 80 29.68 -11.93 -10.59
C ARG A 80 29.31 -12.31 -9.16
N THR A 81 28.06 -12.62 -8.97
CA THR A 81 27.54 -13.36 -7.81
C THR A 81 27.04 -14.74 -8.27
N ASP A 82 26.55 -15.58 -7.35
CA ASP A 82 25.95 -16.86 -7.73
C ASP A 82 24.70 -16.74 -8.61
N LYS A 83 24.06 -15.58 -8.63
CA LYS A 83 22.78 -15.34 -9.33
C LYS A 83 22.86 -14.33 -10.45
N LEU A 84 23.82 -13.40 -10.40
CA LEU A 84 23.91 -12.25 -11.28
C LEU A 84 25.27 -12.04 -11.90
N GLN A 85 25.26 -11.45 -13.07
CA GLN A 85 26.41 -10.81 -13.72
C GLN A 85 26.09 -9.33 -13.91
N VAL A 86 26.92 -8.45 -13.33
CA VAL A 86 26.88 -7.00 -13.52
C VAL A 86 28.02 -6.61 -14.43
N ILE A 87 27.70 -6.19 -15.64
CA ILE A 87 28.67 -5.95 -16.72
C ILE A 87 28.78 -4.46 -16.96
N ILE A 88 29.95 -3.90 -16.75
CA ILE A 88 30.24 -2.46 -16.87
C ILE A 88 31.07 -2.21 -18.12
N ASN A 89 30.59 -1.39 -19.04
CA ASN A 89 31.29 -1.01 -20.26
C ASN A 89 32.42 -0.06 -19.94
N LYS A 90 33.65 -0.37 -20.32
CA LYS A 90 34.83 0.46 -20.03
C LYS A 90 34.82 1.83 -20.72
N LYS A 91 34.18 1.96 -21.88
CA LYS A 91 34.17 3.22 -22.66
C LYS A 91 33.09 4.19 -22.18
N THR A 92 31.98 3.69 -21.62
CA THR A 92 30.81 4.50 -21.31
C THR A 92 30.40 4.45 -19.84
N ALA A 93 30.96 3.52 -19.07
CA ALA A 93 30.57 3.19 -17.70
C ALA A 93 29.08 2.84 -17.54
N SER A 94 28.40 2.45 -18.62
CA SER A 94 27.05 1.93 -18.58
C SER A 94 27.03 0.52 -18.01
N ILE A 95 25.92 0.15 -17.31
CA ILE A 95 25.79 -1.12 -16.62
C ILE A 95 24.71 -1.97 -17.29
N LYS A 96 25.01 -3.26 -17.45
CA LYS A 96 24.04 -4.31 -17.83
C LYS A 96 23.90 -5.29 -16.69
N TYR A 97 22.68 -5.73 -16.44
CA TYR A 97 22.36 -6.78 -15.48
C TYR A 97 21.90 -8.01 -16.24
N CYS A 98 22.60 -9.11 -16.04
CA CYS A 98 22.25 -10.42 -16.59
C CYS A 98 22.07 -11.40 -15.45
N ASP A 99 21.28 -12.45 -15.66
CA ASP A 99 21.26 -13.59 -14.75
C ASP A 99 22.59 -14.38 -14.85
N LYS A 100 22.74 -15.41 -14.01
CA LYS A 100 23.96 -16.24 -13.97
C LYS A 100 24.27 -16.93 -15.31
N ASP A 101 23.25 -17.16 -16.14
CA ASP A 101 23.37 -17.84 -17.43
C ASP A 101 23.59 -16.85 -18.60
N GLY A 102 23.71 -15.55 -18.31
CA GLY A 102 24.00 -14.50 -19.26
C GLY A 102 22.75 -13.91 -19.97
N LYS A 103 21.55 -14.30 -19.56
CA LYS A 103 20.32 -13.71 -20.08
C LYS A 103 20.19 -12.26 -19.61
N LEU A 104 20.03 -11.32 -20.56
CA LEU A 104 19.83 -9.91 -20.23
C LEU A 104 18.52 -9.71 -19.44
N LEU A 105 18.62 -9.01 -18.32
CA LEU A 105 17.50 -8.57 -17.49
C LEU A 105 17.23 -7.09 -17.73
N LEU A 106 18.21 -6.23 -17.51
CA LEU A 106 18.11 -4.78 -17.67
C LEU A 106 19.44 -4.23 -18.20
N LYS A 107 19.37 -3.17 -18.97
CA LYS A 107 20.55 -2.36 -19.29
C LYS A 107 20.31 -0.87 -19.11
N GLU A 108 21.32 -0.18 -18.70
CA GLU A 108 21.38 1.27 -18.81
C GLU A 108 21.59 1.67 -20.28
N ARG A 109 21.17 2.87 -20.65
CA ARG A 109 21.48 3.45 -21.96
C ARG A 109 23.00 3.44 -22.19
N ASP A 110 23.44 3.12 -23.38
CA ASP A 110 24.89 2.94 -23.69
C ASP A 110 25.73 4.18 -23.44
N TYR A 111 25.18 5.37 -23.63
CA TYR A 111 25.90 6.64 -23.44
C TYR A 111 25.15 7.54 -22.45
N GLU A 112 25.92 8.16 -21.53
CA GLU A 112 25.38 9.12 -20.55
C GLU A 112 24.19 8.56 -19.75
N SER A 113 24.32 7.32 -19.31
CA SER A 113 23.26 6.65 -18.55
C SER A 113 22.99 7.30 -17.20
N LYS A 114 24.01 7.87 -16.56
CA LYS A 114 23.96 8.52 -15.25
C LYS A 114 24.29 10.01 -15.39
N ASN A 115 23.39 10.90 -14.98
CA ASN A 115 23.62 12.33 -15.00
C ASN A 115 23.28 12.92 -13.63
N LEU A 116 24.18 13.79 -13.14
CA LEU A 116 23.97 14.59 -11.95
C LEU A 116 24.12 16.07 -12.35
N GLU A 117 23.07 16.84 -12.18
CA GLU A 117 23.05 18.29 -12.40
C GLU A 117 23.17 18.99 -11.05
N GLU A 118 24.31 19.61 -10.78
CA GLU A 118 24.59 20.34 -9.56
C GLU A 118 23.79 21.65 -9.51
N TYR A 119 23.21 21.98 -8.36
CA TYR A 119 22.62 23.28 -8.11
C TYR A 119 22.78 23.70 -6.65
N ASP A 120 22.77 25.03 -6.43
CA ASP A 120 22.81 25.61 -5.09
C ASP A 120 21.43 25.57 -4.44
N PHE A 121 21.32 24.85 -3.32
CA PHE A 121 20.08 24.80 -2.54
C PHE A 121 20.13 25.86 -1.45
N TYR A 122 19.04 26.64 -1.37
CA TYR A 122 18.84 27.71 -0.38
C TYR A 122 17.72 27.30 0.56
N LYS A 123 18.04 27.09 1.83
CA LYS A 123 17.02 26.83 2.86
C LYS A 123 16.28 28.10 3.26
N THR A 124 15.02 27.95 3.61
CA THR A 124 14.17 28.99 4.14
C THR A 124 14.60 29.36 5.56
N VAL A 125 14.71 30.68 5.83
CA VAL A 125 14.99 31.22 7.16
C VAL A 125 13.67 31.71 7.75
N ILE A 126 13.29 31.19 8.90
CA ILE A 126 12.12 31.61 9.65
C ILE A 126 12.58 32.57 10.74
N ASP A 127 12.25 33.84 10.58
CA ASP A 127 12.62 34.94 11.48
C ASP A 127 11.42 35.90 11.63
N GLU A 128 11.64 37.04 12.29
CA GLU A 128 10.61 38.06 12.50
C GLU A 128 10.07 38.72 11.21
N GLY A 129 10.82 38.62 10.11
CA GLY A 129 10.39 39.12 8.79
C GLY A 129 9.60 38.11 7.98
N THR A 130 9.46 36.86 8.47
CA THR A 130 8.77 35.77 7.76
C THR A 130 7.28 36.00 7.71
N ARG A 131 6.69 36.00 6.50
CA ARG A 131 5.25 36.04 6.33
C ARG A 131 4.67 34.63 6.34
N ILE A 132 3.95 34.31 7.41
CA ILE A 132 3.19 33.08 7.56
C ILE A 132 1.71 33.40 7.39
N GLU A 133 1.02 32.63 6.55
CA GLU A 133 -0.43 32.73 6.37
C GLU A 133 -1.12 31.47 6.91
N LYS A 134 -2.28 31.67 7.52
CA LYS A 134 -3.19 30.58 7.88
C LYS A 134 -4.10 30.30 6.69
N ILE A 135 -4.07 29.10 6.20
CA ILE A 135 -4.98 28.62 5.15
C ILE A 135 -5.93 27.58 5.73
N VAL A 136 -7.20 27.69 5.37
CA VAL A 136 -8.23 26.70 5.72
C VAL A 136 -8.26 25.66 4.62
N THR A 137 -8.03 24.41 5.00
CA THR A 137 -8.09 23.27 4.10
C THR A 137 -9.08 22.25 4.68
N PRO A 138 -9.53 21.26 3.91
CA PRO A 138 -10.29 20.13 4.48
C PRO A 138 -9.57 19.41 5.62
N ASP A 139 -8.22 19.40 5.62
CA ASP A 139 -7.39 18.91 6.73
C ASP A 139 -7.17 19.93 7.87
N GLY A 140 -8.04 20.89 8.03
CA GLY A 140 -7.99 21.94 9.05
C GLY A 140 -7.18 23.16 8.66
N VAL A 141 -6.93 24.01 9.66
CA VAL A 141 -6.12 25.22 9.48
C VAL A 141 -4.64 24.85 9.47
N LYS A 142 -3.95 25.23 8.40
CA LYS A 142 -2.50 25.05 8.28
C LYS A 142 -1.78 26.39 8.20
N GLU A 143 -0.65 26.49 8.88
CA GLU A 143 0.28 27.62 8.71
C GLU A 143 1.20 27.34 7.53
N VAL A 144 1.30 28.27 6.59
CA VAL A 144 2.11 28.16 5.38
C VAL A 144 3.02 29.35 5.23
N VAL A 145 4.30 29.11 5.03
CA VAL A 145 5.30 30.16 4.73
C VAL A 145 5.07 30.69 3.33
N LYS A 146 4.68 31.96 3.21
CA LYS A 146 4.49 32.66 1.93
C LYS A 146 5.78 33.37 1.51
N GLU A 147 6.31 34.20 2.39
CA GLU A 147 7.53 34.97 2.13
C GLU A 147 8.51 34.80 3.29
N ALA A 148 9.72 34.44 2.98
CA ALA A 148 10.79 34.26 3.95
C ALA A 148 12.15 34.54 3.29
N GLY A 149 13.13 34.90 4.10
CA GLY A 149 14.52 34.97 3.69
C GLY A 149 15.05 33.59 3.26
N LYS A 150 16.02 33.58 2.37
CA LYS A 150 16.73 32.36 1.96
C LYS A 150 18.21 32.50 2.20
N VAL A 151 18.84 31.47 2.69
CA VAL A 151 20.30 31.40 2.90
C VAL A 151 20.82 30.14 2.21
N PHE A 152 22.01 30.27 1.59
CA PHE A 152 22.68 29.10 1.03
C PHE A 152 22.86 28.03 2.11
N ASP A 153 22.43 26.81 1.80
CA ASP A 153 22.59 25.66 2.67
C ASP A 153 23.70 24.73 2.16
N ARG A 154 23.52 24.19 0.97
CA ARG A 154 24.45 23.24 0.36
C ARG A 154 24.26 23.11 -1.15
N LYS A 155 25.17 22.41 -1.79
CA LYS A 155 25.00 21.93 -3.16
C LYS A 155 24.30 20.60 -3.15
N LEU A 156 23.27 20.45 -3.98
CA LEU A 156 22.52 19.24 -4.24
C LEU A 156 22.56 18.90 -5.73
N TYR A 157 22.12 17.71 -6.05
CA TYR A 157 22.04 17.22 -7.42
C TYR A 157 20.60 16.83 -7.78
N ARG A 158 20.20 17.22 -9.00
CA ARG A 158 19.15 16.55 -9.72
C ARG A 158 19.77 15.36 -10.40
N THR A 159 19.27 14.16 -10.13
CA THR A 159 19.85 12.94 -10.72
C THR A 159 18.98 12.43 -11.85
N ARG A 160 19.59 11.80 -12.87
CA ARG A 160 18.83 11.15 -13.94
C ARG A 160 19.55 9.89 -14.39
N LEU A 161 18.89 8.74 -14.19
CA LEU A 161 19.32 7.41 -14.63
C LEU A 161 18.53 7.01 -15.88
N TYR A 162 19.18 6.85 -17.01
CA TYR A 162 18.59 6.43 -18.27
C TYR A 162 18.68 4.91 -18.45
N LEU A 163 17.57 4.30 -18.82
CA LEU A 163 17.38 2.86 -18.93
C LEU A 163 16.82 2.49 -20.31
N ASP A 164 17.18 1.31 -20.79
CA ASP A 164 16.60 0.69 -21.99
C ASP A 164 15.85 -0.58 -21.58
N TRP A 165 14.53 -0.51 -21.59
CA TRP A 165 13.63 -1.64 -21.30
C TRP A 165 13.56 -2.60 -22.49
N GLN A 166 13.26 -3.87 -22.22
CA GLN A 166 13.00 -4.84 -23.27
C GLN A 166 11.60 -4.65 -23.86
N ASP A 167 11.41 -4.96 -25.16
CA ASP A 167 10.16 -4.69 -25.88
C ASP A 167 8.93 -5.43 -25.31
N ASN A 168 9.15 -6.65 -24.80
CA ASN A 168 8.11 -7.52 -24.28
C ASN A 168 7.94 -7.42 -22.75
N GLU A 169 8.47 -6.39 -22.14
CA GLU A 169 8.48 -6.16 -20.70
C GLU A 169 7.34 -5.25 -20.27
N ALA A 170 6.63 -5.63 -19.22
CA ALA A 170 5.68 -4.79 -18.51
C ALA A 170 6.29 -4.30 -17.19
N LEU A 171 6.00 -3.06 -16.82
CA LEU A 171 6.51 -2.40 -15.62
C LEU A 171 5.37 -2.03 -14.69
N TYR A 172 5.56 -2.24 -13.40
CA TYR A 172 4.56 -2.04 -12.35
C TYR A 172 5.17 -1.35 -11.12
N GLY A 173 4.32 -1.01 -10.16
CA GLY A 173 4.78 -0.46 -8.89
C GLY A 173 4.69 1.06 -8.84
N LEU A 174 5.70 1.71 -8.26
CA LEU A 174 5.80 3.15 -7.99
C LEU A 174 4.73 3.71 -7.04
N GLY A 175 4.00 2.83 -6.32
CA GLY A 175 2.96 3.21 -5.37
C GLY A 175 1.57 3.27 -5.99
N GLN A 176 0.71 4.12 -5.41
CA GLN A 176 -0.67 4.33 -5.82
C GLN A 176 -0.82 5.65 -6.55
N HIS A 177 -1.42 5.63 -7.72
CA HIS A 177 -1.71 6.80 -8.54
C HIS A 177 -3.14 6.74 -9.09
N GLU A 178 -3.80 7.89 -9.23
CA GLU A 178 -5.21 7.98 -9.64
C GLU A 178 -5.44 7.91 -11.16
N GLU A 179 -4.38 7.86 -11.96
CA GLU A 179 -4.46 7.83 -13.42
C GLU A 179 -5.05 6.51 -13.96
N GLY A 180 -5.02 5.44 -13.15
CA GLY A 180 -5.63 4.15 -13.48
C GLY A 180 -4.82 3.31 -14.47
N CYS A 181 -3.51 3.51 -14.54
CA CYS A 181 -2.60 2.69 -15.35
C CYS A 181 -2.08 1.51 -14.52
N LEU A 182 -2.19 0.28 -15.05
CA LEU A 182 -1.55 -0.89 -14.46
C LEU A 182 -0.12 -1.03 -14.96
N ASN A 183 0.05 -1.25 -16.27
CA ASN A 183 1.37 -1.29 -16.91
C ASN A 183 1.88 0.13 -17.14
N LEU A 184 3.03 0.47 -16.56
CA LEU A 184 3.60 1.82 -16.58
C LEU A 184 4.40 2.12 -17.87
N ARG A 185 4.53 1.17 -18.80
CA ARG A 185 5.19 1.39 -20.08
C ARG A 185 4.47 2.48 -20.88
N GLY A 186 5.23 3.35 -21.49
CA GLY A 186 4.70 4.46 -22.28
C GLY A 186 4.15 5.64 -21.45
N THR A 187 4.37 5.67 -20.13
CA THR A 187 3.82 6.69 -19.23
C THR A 187 4.87 7.58 -18.58
N THR A 188 4.42 8.69 -18.00
CA THR A 188 5.19 9.51 -17.06
C THR A 188 4.48 9.51 -15.72
N VAL A 189 5.19 9.20 -14.63
CA VAL A 189 4.68 9.19 -13.26
C VAL A 189 5.48 10.15 -12.39
N TYR A 190 4.77 11.10 -11.76
CA TYR A 190 5.34 12.08 -10.83
C TYR A 190 5.18 11.58 -9.40
N LEU A 191 6.28 11.26 -8.73
CA LEU A 191 6.30 10.68 -7.39
C LEU A 191 6.52 11.77 -6.34
N HIS A 192 5.43 12.24 -5.77
CA HIS A 192 5.37 13.10 -4.58
C HIS A 192 4.16 12.67 -3.76
N GLN A 193 4.15 12.99 -2.47
CA GLN A 193 3.00 12.67 -1.62
C GLN A 193 1.89 13.70 -1.83
N ALA A 194 0.65 13.24 -1.93
CA ALA A 194 -0.54 14.07 -2.00
C ALA A 194 -1.76 13.26 -1.57
N ASN A 195 -2.89 13.92 -1.27
CA ASN A 195 -4.14 13.21 -1.13
C ASN A 195 -4.45 12.41 -2.43
N MET A 196 -4.93 11.18 -2.30
CA MET A 196 -5.17 10.21 -3.39
C MET A 196 -3.90 9.70 -4.12
N LYS A 197 -2.70 10.07 -3.66
CA LYS A 197 -1.42 9.66 -4.26
C LYS A 197 -0.44 9.20 -3.20
N ILE A 198 0.08 7.99 -3.35
CA ILE A 198 1.12 7.42 -2.48
C ILE A 198 2.30 7.01 -3.35
N SER A 199 3.43 7.68 -3.16
CA SER A 199 4.61 7.53 -4.02
C SER A 199 5.65 6.65 -3.35
N ILE A 200 5.96 5.50 -3.95
CA ILE A 200 7.00 4.57 -3.50
C ILE A 200 8.01 4.38 -4.63
N PRO A 201 9.30 4.69 -4.44
CA PRO A 201 10.29 4.65 -5.51
C PRO A 201 10.76 3.21 -5.85
N MET A 202 9.80 2.26 -5.96
CA MET A 202 10.03 0.85 -6.25
C MET A 202 9.32 0.44 -7.53
N LEU A 203 10.08 0.14 -8.58
CA LEU A 203 9.62 -0.34 -9.87
C LEU A 203 9.83 -1.85 -9.97
N VAL A 204 8.86 -2.57 -10.51
CA VAL A 204 8.90 -4.03 -10.66
C VAL A 204 8.63 -4.42 -12.10
N SER A 205 9.48 -5.30 -12.62
CA SER A 205 9.39 -5.83 -13.99
C SER A 205 8.75 -7.21 -14.04
N SER A 206 7.94 -7.45 -15.07
CA SER A 206 7.43 -8.78 -15.42
C SER A 206 8.53 -9.81 -15.73
N LEU A 207 9.77 -9.36 -15.91
CA LEU A 207 10.95 -10.23 -16.11
C LEU A 207 11.54 -10.73 -14.79
N GLY A 208 10.94 -10.40 -13.64
CA GLY A 208 11.34 -10.89 -12.32
C GLY A 208 12.53 -10.14 -11.71
N TYR A 209 12.65 -8.86 -12.00
CA TYR A 209 13.57 -7.96 -11.31
C TYR A 209 12.86 -6.67 -10.88
N GLY A 210 13.48 -5.90 -9.99
CA GLY A 210 13.00 -4.60 -9.57
C GLY A 210 14.10 -3.58 -9.40
N LEU A 211 13.72 -2.30 -9.42
CA LEU A 211 14.59 -1.17 -9.12
C LEU A 211 14.01 -0.38 -7.94
N LEU A 212 14.76 -0.28 -6.87
CA LEU A 212 14.47 0.63 -5.76
C LEU A 212 15.42 1.81 -5.84
N VAL A 213 14.90 3.01 -6.10
CA VAL A 213 15.69 4.25 -6.01
C VAL A 213 15.70 4.70 -4.55
N ASP A 214 16.91 4.80 -3.97
CA ASP A 214 17.05 5.17 -2.56
C ASP A 214 17.11 6.70 -2.40
N THR A 215 16.04 7.34 -2.81
CA THR A 215 15.78 8.78 -2.65
C THR A 215 14.64 9.02 -1.68
N TYR A 216 14.59 10.21 -1.06
CA TYR A 216 13.48 10.67 -0.20
C TYR A 216 13.02 12.06 -0.64
N SER A 217 13.54 12.55 -1.75
CA SER A 217 13.03 13.70 -2.48
C SER A 217 11.99 13.28 -3.53
N PRO A 218 11.24 14.22 -4.15
CA PRO A 218 10.35 13.90 -5.25
C PRO A 218 11.12 13.26 -6.43
N MET A 219 10.45 12.36 -7.13
CA MET A 219 11.03 11.59 -8.23
C MET A 219 10.10 11.60 -9.44
N ILE A 220 10.64 11.42 -10.64
CA ILE A 220 9.88 11.22 -11.88
C ILE A 220 10.35 9.90 -12.52
N PHE A 221 9.39 9.03 -12.83
CA PHE A 221 9.57 7.97 -13.80
C PHE A 221 9.05 8.43 -15.14
N ASN A 222 9.83 8.28 -16.19
CA ASN A 222 9.43 8.56 -17.55
C ASN A 222 9.80 7.39 -18.48
N ASP A 223 8.82 6.89 -19.23
CA ASP A 223 9.01 5.94 -20.31
C ASP A 223 8.16 6.40 -21.51
N THR A 224 8.70 7.32 -22.29
CA THR A 224 8.03 7.88 -23.45
C THR A 224 8.93 7.83 -24.69
N GLY A 225 8.43 8.21 -25.85
CA GLY A 225 9.22 8.32 -27.07
C GLY A 225 10.42 9.26 -26.98
N PHE A 226 10.51 10.08 -25.92
CA PHE A 226 11.66 10.97 -25.67
C PHE A 226 12.73 10.34 -24.77
N GLY A 227 12.57 9.08 -24.38
CA GLY A 227 13.52 8.31 -23.59
C GLY A 227 12.94 7.80 -22.27
N SER A 228 13.60 6.82 -21.69
CA SER A 228 13.21 6.19 -20.43
C SER A 228 14.22 6.54 -19.35
N TYR A 229 13.73 7.12 -18.24
CA TYR A 229 14.61 7.53 -17.14
C TYR A 229 13.90 7.59 -15.79
N LEU A 230 14.71 7.48 -14.74
CA LEU A 230 14.37 7.79 -13.36
C LEU A 230 15.06 9.10 -12.98
N TYR A 231 14.30 10.10 -12.52
CA TYR A 231 14.80 11.41 -12.15
C TYR A 231 14.49 11.68 -10.69
N THR A 232 15.43 12.28 -9.95
CA THR A 232 15.21 12.73 -8.57
C THR A 232 15.50 14.22 -8.44
N GLU A 233 14.74 14.94 -7.56
CA GLU A 233 14.81 16.41 -7.49
C GLU A 233 15.96 16.92 -6.63
N ALA A 234 16.27 16.27 -5.51
CA ALA A 234 17.23 16.79 -4.54
C ALA A 234 17.94 15.65 -3.81
N ASP A 235 19.10 15.24 -4.31
CA ASP A 235 19.94 14.23 -3.69
C ASP A 235 21.41 14.69 -3.59
N GLU A 236 22.20 14.01 -2.78
CA GLU A 236 23.66 14.23 -2.71
C GLU A 236 24.44 13.39 -3.71
N GLU A 237 23.86 12.31 -4.18
CA GLU A 237 24.38 11.33 -5.12
C GLU A 237 23.25 10.52 -5.72
N MET A 238 23.48 9.84 -6.83
CA MET A 238 22.53 8.85 -7.36
C MET A 238 22.71 7.54 -6.61
N ASP A 239 21.63 6.93 -6.11
CA ASP A 239 21.68 5.71 -5.31
C ASP A 239 20.46 4.83 -5.62
N TYR A 240 20.70 3.60 -6.07
CA TYR A 240 19.63 2.66 -6.36
C TYR A 240 20.04 1.21 -6.14
N TYR A 241 19.04 0.35 -5.95
CA TYR A 241 19.20 -1.09 -5.82
C TYR A 241 18.57 -1.79 -7.01
N PHE A 242 19.33 -2.66 -7.66
CA PHE A 242 18.82 -3.67 -8.58
C PHE A 242 18.54 -4.95 -7.78
N ILE A 243 17.30 -5.45 -7.85
CA ILE A 243 16.83 -6.62 -7.10
C ILE A 243 16.41 -7.69 -8.10
N TYR A 244 17.07 -8.84 -8.10
CA TYR A 244 16.71 -9.98 -8.93
C TYR A 244 15.91 -10.99 -8.11
N GLY A 245 14.65 -11.22 -8.44
CA GLY A 245 13.79 -12.17 -7.75
C GLY A 245 13.53 -13.45 -8.55
N GLY A 246 13.88 -13.44 -9.84
CA GLY A 246 13.47 -14.51 -10.78
C GLY A 246 11.98 -14.49 -11.12
N ASN A 247 11.15 -13.92 -10.24
CA ASN A 247 9.74 -13.58 -10.41
C ASN A 247 9.36 -12.41 -9.51
N MET A 248 8.12 -11.91 -9.60
CA MET A 248 7.71 -10.73 -8.82
C MET A 248 7.68 -10.99 -7.30
N ASP A 249 7.34 -12.20 -6.83
CA ASP A 249 7.41 -12.53 -5.40
C ASP A 249 8.84 -12.45 -4.85
N GLY A 250 9.82 -12.96 -5.60
CA GLY A 250 11.23 -12.85 -5.25
C GLY A 250 11.69 -11.38 -5.20
N VAL A 251 11.17 -10.53 -6.08
CA VAL A 251 11.46 -9.08 -6.05
C VAL A 251 10.92 -8.44 -4.77
N ILE A 252 9.67 -8.75 -4.37
CA ILE A 252 9.09 -8.24 -3.13
C ILE A 252 9.86 -8.74 -1.90
N LYS A 253 10.29 -10.00 -1.91
CA LYS A 253 11.14 -10.57 -0.86
C LYS A 253 12.48 -9.82 -0.76
N GLY A 254 13.11 -9.52 -1.89
CA GLY A 254 14.33 -8.71 -1.94
C GLY A 254 14.12 -7.28 -1.45
N TYR A 255 13.00 -6.64 -1.81
CA TYR A 255 12.62 -5.33 -1.27
C TYR A 255 12.48 -5.38 0.27
N ARG A 256 11.77 -6.36 0.82
CA ARG A 256 11.59 -6.48 2.26
C ARG A 256 12.85 -6.93 3.00
N TYR A 257 13.73 -7.64 2.34
CA TYR A 257 15.08 -7.89 2.87
C TYR A 257 15.83 -6.58 3.10
N LEU A 258 15.78 -5.64 2.15
CA LEU A 258 16.42 -4.33 2.28
C LEU A 258 15.72 -3.44 3.30
N THR A 259 14.39 -3.43 3.33
CA THR A 259 13.58 -2.41 3.99
C THR A 259 12.86 -2.91 5.25
N GLY A 260 12.94 -4.19 5.55
CA GLY A 260 12.31 -4.83 6.71
C GLY A 260 10.97 -5.49 6.39
N LYS A 261 10.66 -6.53 7.15
CA LYS A 261 9.42 -7.29 7.05
C LYS A 261 8.21 -6.43 7.37
N ALA A 262 7.07 -6.74 6.74
CA ALA A 262 5.80 -6.17 7.13
C ALA A 262 5.31 -6.76 8.46
N SER A 263 4.81 -5.91 9.36
CA SER A 263 4.22 -6.36 10.62
C SER A 263 2.88 -7.08 10.37
N MET A 264 2.57 -8.10 11.15
CA MET A 264 1.25 -8.71 11.15
C MET A 264 0.23 -7.82 11.84
N LEU A 265 -0.95 -7.65 11.24
CA LEU A 265 -2.08 -6.99 11.87
C LEU A 265 -2.81 -7.96 12.83
N PRO A 266 -3.56 -7.46 13.82
CA PRO A 266 -4.40 -8.32 14.64
C PRO A 266 -5.51 -8.97 13.79
N LYS A 267 -5.95 -10.15 14.18
CA LYS A 267 -6.91 -10.96 13.40
C LYS A 267 -8.24 -10.23 13.18
N TRP A 268 -8.72 -9.46 14.16
CA TRP A 268 -9.94 -8.65 14.05
C TRP A 268 -9.87 -7.60 12.93
N ALA A 269 -8.68 -7.09 12.57
CA ALA A 269 -8.54 -6.10 11.50
C ALA A 269 -8.93 -6.64 10.11
N TYR A 270 -8.99 -7.95 9.95
CA TYR A 270 -9.43 -8.60 8.71
C TYR A 270 -10.95 -8.82 8.63
N GLY A 271 -11.70 -8.57 9.71
CA GLY A 271 -13.17 -8.48 9.70
C GLY A 271 -13.67 -7.18 9.04
N PHE A 272 -14.88 -6.76 9.37
CA PHE A 272 -15.44 -5.52 8.80
C PHE A 272 -15.21 -4.34 9.73
N ILE A 273 -14.81 -3.21 9.13
CA ILE A 273 -14.57 -1.93 9.78
C ILE A 273 -15.61 -0.94 9.29
N GLN A 274 -16.46 -0.44 10.17
CA GLN A 274 -17.45 0.58 9.87
C GLN A 274 -16.91 1.95 10.25
N SER A 275 -16.97 2.88 9.31
CA SER A 275 -16.55 4.25 9.50
C SER A 275 -17.52 5.22 8.83
N GLN A 276 -17.49 6.44 9.29
CA GLN A 276 -18.23 7.59 8.75
C GLN A 276 -17.52 8.87 9.17
N GLU A 277 -17.44 9.84 8.32
CA GLU A 277 -17.19 11.22 8.72
C GLU A 277 -18.55 11.89 8.98
N ARG A 278 -19.01 12.06 10.24
CA ARG A 278 -18.42 11.46 11.45
C ARG A 278 -19.53 10.97 12.37
N TYR A 279 -19.20 10.15 13.34
CA TYR A 279 -20.07 9.90 14.49
C TYR A 279 -19.87 11.00 15.53
N GLU A 280 -20.97 11.63 15.94
CA GLU A 280 -20.90 12.82 16.80
C GLU A 280 -20.90 12.50 18.29
N THR A 281 -21.44 11.34 18.70
CA THR A 281 -21.57 10.95 20.10
C THR A 281 -21.27 9.47 20.34
N ALA A 282 -20.87 9.15 21.56
CA ALA A 282 -20.71 7.74 22.00
C ALA A 282 -22.03 6.96 21.86
N GLN A 283 -23.18 7.58 22.13
CA GLN A 283 -24.47 6.93 22.03
C GLN A 283 -24.79 6.50 20.58
N GLU A 284 -24.49 7.36 19.61
CA GLU A 284 -24.66 7.04 18.18
C GLU A 284 -23.81 5.82 17.78
N MET A 285 -22.58 5.73 18.26
CA MET A 285 -21.69 4.58 18.01
C MET A 285 -22.23 3.30 18.66
N MET A 286 -22.74 3.39 19.90
CA MET A 286 -23.34 2.25 20.60
C MET A 286 -24.61 1.76 19.91
N ASP A 287 -25.47 2.68 19.45
CA ASP A 287 -26.71 2.35 18.73
C ASP A 287 -26.43 1.66 17.40
N LEU A 288 -25.35 2.10 16.70
CA LEU A 288 -24.90 1.42 15.49
C LEU A 288 -24.44 -0.01 15.76
N VAL A 289 -23.58 -0.20 16.75
CA VAL A 289 -23.08 -1.53 17.11
C VAL A 289 -24.25 -2.46 17.47
N LYS A 290 -25.19 -1.96 18.26
CA LYS A 290 -26.40 -2.70 18.61
C LYS A 290 -27.22 -3.08 17.37
N ASP A 291 -27.48 -2.12 16.47
CA ASP A 291 -28.24 -2.36 15.22
C ASP A 291 -27.56 -3.44 14.36
N TYR A 292 -26.23 -3.41 14.25
CA TYR A 292 -25.50 -4.42 13.49
C TYR A 292 -25.58 -5.81 14.11
N ARG A 293 -25.47 -5.93 15.44
CA ARG A 293 -25.65 -7.21 16.14
C ARG A 293 -27.07 -7.75 15.99
N GLU A 294 -28.10 -6.89 16.11
CA GLU A 294 -29.50 -7.27 15.94
C GLU A 294 -29.85 -7.71 14.51
N ARG A 295 -29.19 -7.14 13.51
CA ARG A 295 -29.37 -7.49 12.08
C ARG A 295 -28.48 -8.65 11.61
N GLY A 296 -27.61 -9.18 12.47
CA GLY A 296 -26.65 -10.22 12.08
C GLY A 296 -25.63 -9.72 11.05
N ILE A 297 -25.17 -8.48 11.19
CA ILE A 297 -24.10 -7.89 10.36
C ILE A 297 -22.79 -8.01 11.12
N GLY A 298 -21.79 -8.64 10.50
CA GLY A 298 -20.46 -8.78 11.09
C GLY A 298 -19.78 -7.44 11.23
N LEU A 299 -19.17 -7.17 12.41
CA LEU A 299 -18.47 -5.92 12.74
C LEU A 299 -17.41 -6.16 13.79
N ASP A 300 -16.16 -5.78 13.50
CA ASP A 300 -15.03 -5.88 14.42
C ASP A 300 -14.50 -4.54 14.91
N CYS A 301 -14.67 -3.49 14.12
CA CYS A 301 -14.16 -2.17 14.46
C CYS A 301 -15.10 -1.07 14.01
N ILE A 302 -15.25 -0.06 14.87
CA ILE A 302 -15.87 1.21 14.54
C ILE A 302 -14.80 2.30 14.57
N VAL A 303 -14.96 3.32 13.73
CA VAL A 303 -14.00 4.41 13.65
C VAL A 303 -14.58 5.68 14.23
N LEU A 304 -13.86 6.32 15.15
CA LEU A 304 -14.10 7.69 15.56
C LEU A 304 -13.20 8.61 14.72
N ASP A 305 -13.74 9.03 13.60
CA ASP A 305 -13.10 9.97 12.71
C ASP A 305 -13.40 11.41 13.11
N TRP A 306 -12.59 12.32 12.62
CA TRP A 306 -12.69 13.76 12.82
C TRP A 306 -14.04 14.18 13.37
N GLN A 307 -14.23 14.66 14.57
CA GLN A 307 -13.25 15.17 15.52
C GLN A 307 -13.55 14.57 16.91
N SER A 308 -12.55 14.03 17.55
CA SER A 308 -12.69 13.51 18.93
C SER A 308 -12.60 14.63 19.99
N TRP A 309 -11.84 15.68 19.73
CA TRP A 309 -11.53 16.79 20.62
C TRP A 309 -12.70 17.76 20.84
N GLU A 310 -12.58 18.64 21.86
CA GLU A 310 -13.57 19.65 22.21
C GLU A 310 -13.45 20.88 21.28
N GLY A 311 -14.57 21.39 20.78
CA GLY A 311 -14.67 22.62 19.97
C GLY A 311 -13.74 22.61 18.75
N ASP A 312 -13.00 23.71 18.57
CA ASP A 312 -12.11 23.92 17.42
C ASP A 312 -10.64 23.55 17.69
N LEU A 313 -10.40 22.70 18.69
CA LEU A 313 -9.05 22.26 19.09
C LEU A 313 -8.49 21.19 18.13
N TRP A 314 -8.38 21.53 16.85
CA TRP A 314 -7.89 20.62 15.80
C TRP A 314 -6.56 19.95 16.16
N GLY A 315 -6.53 18.63 16.09
CA GLY A 315 -5.32 17.83 16.35
C GLY A 315 -4.98 17.64 17.84
N GLN A 316 -5.79 18.15 18.77
CA GLN A 316 -5.68 17.85 20.18
C GLN A 316 -5.97 16.37 20.42
N LYS A 317 -5.08 15.66 21.11
CA LYS A 317 -5.20 14.22 21.36
C LYS A 317 -6.02 13.96 22.62
N THR A 318 -7.30 14.33 22.58
CA THR A 318 -8.27 14.15 23.67
C THR A 318 -9.64 13.79 23.11
N MET A 319 -10.54 13.34 23.99
CA MET A 319 -11.95 13.08 23.66
C MET A 319 -12.85 14.06 24.41
N ASP A 320 -13.78 14.69 23.69
CA ASP A 320 -14.76 15.60 24.27
C ASP A 320 -15.72 14.83 25.18
N LYS A 321 -15.60 15.08 26.49
CA LYS A 321 -16.41 14.41 27.52
C LYS A 321 -17.91 14.70 27.40
N LYS A 322 -18.33 15.79 26.79
CA LYS A 322 -19.77 16.08 26.56
C LYS A 322 -20.36 15.16 25.52
N ARG A 323 -19.59 14.80 24.48
CA ARG A 323 -20.03 13.94 23.38
C ARG A 323 -19.80 12.47 23.66
N PHE A 324 -18.66 12.14 24.29
CA PHE A 324 -18.18 10.75 24.41
C PHE A 324 -18.19 10.23 25.85
N GLY A 325 -18.49 11.07 26.85
CA GLY A 325 -18.41 10.70 28.27
C GLY A 325 -16.98 10.49 28.75
N GLU A 326 -16.78 9.61 29.73
CA GLU A 326 -15.45 9.17 30.13
C GLU A 326 -14.92 8.18 29.10
N PRO A 327 -13.75 8.45 28.45
CA PRO A 327 -13.25 7.62 27.37
C PRO A 327 -13.10 6.14 27.73
N SER A 328 -12.57 5.84 28.93
CA SER A 328 -12.39 4.44 29.37
C SER A 328 -13.72 3.71 29.52
N GLU A 329 -14.81 4.38 29.98
CA GLU A 329 -16.13 3.76 30.09
C GLU A 329 -16.73 3.47 28.69
N MET A 330 -16.49 4.37 27.73
CA MET A 330 -16.91 4.15 26.34
C MET A 330 -16.17 2.94 25.75
N MET A 331 -14.87 2.86 25.95
CA MET A 331 -14.07 1.70 25.50
C MET A 331 -14.53 0.40 26.13
N ASP A 332 -14.78 0.37 27.44
CA ASP A 332 -15.33 -0.80 28.14
C ASP A 332 -16.66 -1.29 27.53
N LYS A 333 -17.52 -0.36 27.12
CA LYS A 333 -18.82 -0.71 26.50
C LYS A 333 -18.64 -1.31 25.10
N LEU A 334 -17.72 -0.78 24.29
CA LEU A 334 -17.37 -1.31 22.97
C LEU A 334 -16.73 -2.70 23.09
N HIS A 335 -15.73 -2.84 23.95
CA HIS A 335 -15.03 -4.11 24.18
C HIS A 335 -15.95 -5.21 24.72
N LYS A 336 -16.95 -4.88 25.56
CA LYS A 336 -17.99 -5.85 25.99
C LYS A 336 -18.84 -6.36 24.84
N GLN A 337 -18.92 -5.65 23.74
CA GLN A 337 -19.60 -6.08 22.51
C GLN A 337 -18.64 -6.67 21.47
N ASN A 338 -17.37 -6.88 21.84
CA ASN A 338 -16.29 -7.32 20.95
C ASN A 338 -16.14 -6.42 19.71
N VAL A 339 -16.13 -5.11 19.92
CA VAL A 339 -15.89 -4.10 18.91
C VAL A 339 -14.69 -3.26 19.33
N ASN A 340 -13.71 -3.14 18.43
CA ASN A 340 -12.53 -2.33 18.60
C ASN A 340 -12.81 -0.89 18.16
N LEU A 341 -12.02 0.08 18.68
CA LEU A 341 -12.10 1.47 18.26
C LEU A 341 -10.81 1.90 17.56
N MET A 342 -10.95 2.37 16.33
CA MET A 342 -9.93 3.13 15.63
C MET A 342 -10.22 4.63 15.78
N ILE A 343 -9.19 5.44 16.04
CA ILE A 343 -9.35 6.90 16.22
C ILE A 343 -8.41 7.66 15.29
N SER A 344 -8.93 8.74 14.67
CA SER A 344 -8.11 9.61 13.83
C SER A 344 -7.20 10.51 14.67
N VAL A 345 -5.96 10.67 14.19
CA VAL A 345 -4.94 11.56 14.76
C VAL A 345 -4.27 12.36 13.64
N TRP A 346 -3.91 13.59 13.94
CA TRP A 346 -3.45 14.56 12.96
C TRP A 346 -2.06 15.09 13.31
N PRO A 347 -1.16 15.27 12.33
CA PRO A 347 0.17 15.83 12.60
C PRO A 347 0.13 17.36 12.78
N ASN A 348 -0.85 18.05 12.20
CA ASN A 348 -1.07 19.47 12.36
C ASN A 348 -2.01 19.73 13.56
N MET A 349 -1.75 20.84 14.26
CA MET A 349 -2.49 21.20 15.48
C MET A 349 -2.87 22.67 15.45
N SER A 350 -4.07 23.00 15.94
CA SER A 350 -4.47 24.38 16.20
C SER A 350 -3.59 25.00 17.27
N GLU A 351 -3.22 26.29 17.12
CA GLU A 351 -2.43 27.02 18.12
C GLU A 351 -3.12 27.16 19.48
N GLU A 352 -4.44 26.98 19.51
CA GLU A 352 -5.23 26.97 20.74
C GLU A 352 -5.03 25.70 21.56
N CYS A 353 -4.61 24.60 20.93
CA CYS A 353 -4.38 23.33 21.59
C CYS A 353 -3.29 23.40 22.66
N SER A 354 -3.49 22.72 23.77
CA SER A 354 -2.40 22.51 24.77
C SER A 354 -1.25 21.71 24.17
N ASP A 355 -1.58 20.73 23.32
CA ASP A 355 -0.60 19.91 22.62
C ASP A 355 0.32 20.75 21.72
N TYR A 356 -0.25 21.67 20.91
CA TYR A 356 0.54 22.60 20.10
C TYR A 356 1.46 23.47 20.96
N LYS A 357 0.93 24.06 22.04
CA LYS A 357 1.70 24.94 22.94
C LYS A 357 2.93 24.26 23.50
N GLU A 358 2.79 23.00 23.96
CA GLU A 358 3.95 22.21 24.45
C GLU A 358 4.99 21.96 23.34
N PHE A 359 4.57 21.66 22.12
CA PHE A 359 5.48 21.52 20.97
C PHE A 359 6.21 22.82 20.65
N LYS A 360 5.48 23.95 20.64
CA LYS A 360 6.04 25.28 20.36
C LYS A 360 7.07 25.71 21.40
N GLU A 361 6.75 25.55 22.67
CA GLU A 361 7.65 25.89 23.79
C GLU A 361 8.96 25.09 23.74
N ARG A 362 8.90 23.86 23.26
CA ARG A 362 10.05 22.96 23.14
C ARG A 362 10.77 23.02 21.80
N ASN A 363 10.34 23.91 20.88
CA ASN A 363 10.86 24.00 19.49
C ASN A 363 10.82 22.68 18.70
N LEU A 364 9.72 21.94 18.82
CA LEU A 364 9.52 20.63 18.20
C LEU A 364 8.52 20.63 17.05
N LEU A 365 8.12 21.83 16.57
CA LEU A 365 7.35 22.00 15.33
C LEU A 365 8.28 22.06 14.11
N LEU A 366 7.75 21.72 12.93
CA LEU A 366 8.43 22.03 11.67
C LEU A 366 8.53 23.56 11.51
N PRO A 367 9.65 24.08 10.98
CA PRO A 367 9.83 25.51 10.80
C PRO A 367 8.67 26.18 10.03
N GLY A 368 8.10 27.22 10.60
CA GLY A 368 7.01 27.99 9.98
C GLY A 368 5.71 27.21 9.78
N SER A 369 5.43 26.24 10.61
CA SER A 369 4.30 25.33 10.45
C SER A 369 3.67 24.97 11.80
N SER A 370 2.39 24.61 11.79
CA SER A 370 1.65 24.03 12.92
C SER A 370 1.78 22.50 13.02
N ILE A 371 2.69 21.91 12.25
CA ILE A 371 2.91 20.47 12.16
C ILE A 371 4.08 20.10 13.07
N TYR A 372 3.94 19.04 13.86
CA TYR A 372 5.07 18.57 14.67
C TYR A 372 6.20 18.02 13.80
N ASN A 373 7.44 18.05 14.31
CA ASN A 373 8.62 17.57 13.60
C ASN A 373 8.94 16.11 13.95
N PRO A 374 8.52 15.12 13.14
CA PRO A 374 8.78 13.72 13.41
C PRO A 374 10.22 13.29 13.06
N LEU A 375 11.00 14.14 12.35
CA LEU A 375 12.41 13.87 12.09
C LEU A 375 13.22 13.95 13.39
N MET A 376 12.79 14.77 14.34
CA MET A 376 13.39 14.88 15.67
C MET A 376 12.85 13.76 16.58
N GLU A 377 13.75 13.06 17.24
CA GLU A 377 13.37 11.99 18.20
C GLU A 377 12.51 12.53 19.34
N GLU A 378 12.86 13.71 19.88
CA GLU A 378 12.10 14.37 20.93
C GLU A 378 10.68 14.77 20.46
N GLY A 379 10.54 15.17 19.18
CA GLY A 379 9.23 15.42 18.58
C GLY A 379 8.37 14.16 18.53
N ARG A 380 8.96 13.01 18.14
CA ARG A 380 8.26 11.71 18.15
C ARG A 380 7.87 11.27 19.55
N LYS A 381 8.76 11.40 20.52
CA LYS A 381 8.49 11.06 21.92
C LYS A 381 7.35 11.91 22.51
N LEU A 382 7.35 13.21 22.24
CA LEU A 382 6.30 14.10 22.72
C LEU A 382 4.94 13.78 22.08
N TYR A 383 4.91 13.56 20.76
CA TYR A 383 3.68 13.21 20.04
C TYR A 383 3.06 11.92 20.60
N TRP A 384 3.90 10.89 20.79
CA TRP A 384 3.44 9.64 21.38
C TRP A 384 2.99 9.83 22.85
N LYS A 385 3.72 10.59 23.67
CA LYS A 385 3.31 10.88 25.05
C LYS A 385 1.88 11.44 25.09
N GLN A 386 1.60 12.44 24.27
CA GLN A 386 0.27 13.06 24.19
C GLN A 386 -0.80 12.06 23.69
N ALA A 387 -0.49 11.28 22.66
CA ALA A 387 -1.38 10.24 22.15
C ALA A 387 -1.63 9.13 23.19
N PHE A 388 -0.60 8.76 23.96
CA PHE A 388 -0.72 7.79 25.03
C PHE A 388 -1.61 8.31 26.16
N GLU A 389 -1.30 9.49 26.69
CA GLU A 389 -2.00 10.06 27.84
C GLU A 389 -3.46 10.39 27.55
N GLY A 390 -3.74 10.95 26.36
CA GLY A 390 -5.07 11.40 26.00
C GLY A 390 -5.96 10.36 25.33
N LEU A 391 -5.38 9.30 24.76
CA LEU A 391 -6.13 8.33 23.94
C LEU A 391 -5.80 6.87 24.30
N PHE A 392 -4.55 6.41 24.11
CA PHE A 392 -4.21 4.99 24.24
C PHE A 392 -4.42 4.43 25.64
N SER A 393 -4.10 5.18 26.68
CA SER A 393 -4.28 4.79 28.09
C SER A 393 -5.75 4.51 28.45
N HIS A 394 -6.69 5.00 27.64
CA HIS A 394 -8.12 4.77 27.78
C HIS A 394 -8.64 3.53 27.06
N GLY A 395 -7.76 2.82 26.30
CA GLY A 395 -8.10 1.53 25.68
C GLY A 395 -8.23 1.55 24.18
N ILE A 396 -7.93 2.67 23.48
CA ILE A 396 -7.97 2.75 21.99
C ILE A 396 -7.20 1.59 21.36
N ASP A 397 -7.73 1.04 20.26
CA ASP A 397 -7.21 -0.18 19.64
C ASP A 397 -6.40 0.06 18.38
N ALA A 398 -6.69 1.12 17.63
CA ALA A 398 -6.08 1.40 16.34
C ALA A 398 -5.99 2.90 16.06
N TRP A 399 -5.09 3.25 15.15
CA TRP A 399 -4.78 4.61 14.74
C TRP A 399 -5.19 4.86 13.30
N TRP A 400 -5.80 6.01 13.04
CA TRP A 400 -5.99 6.57 11.72
C TRP A 400 -5.13 7.83 11.61
N CYS A 401 -3.96 7.70 10.97
CA CYS A 401 -3.01 8.79 10.77
C CYS A 401 -3.35 9.56 9.51
N ASP A 402 -4.26 10.51 9.64
CA ASP A 402 -4.70 11.33 8.53
C ASP A 402 -3.73 12.50 8.24
N SER A 403 -3.84 13.11 7.05
CA SER A 403 -2.98 14.23 6.61
C SER A 403 -1.48 13.97 6.76
N SER A 404 -1.04 12.73 6.53
CA SER A 404 0.34 12.29 6.72
C SER A 404 1.30 12.67 5.58
N GLU A 405 0.85 13.40 4.55
CA GLU A 405 1.65 13.96 3.46
C GLU A 405 2.66 15.04 3.87
N PRO A 406 2.54 15.93 4.84
CA PRO A 406 1.42 16.70 5.40
C PRO A 406 1.13 18.00 4.63
N PHE A 407 1.84 18.24 3.52
CA PHE A 407 1.68 19.42 2.67
C PHE A 407 0.84 19.04 1.44
N THR A 408 -0.25 19.77 1.22
CA THR A 408 -1.26 19.50 0.19
C THR A 408 -1.56 20.76 -0.62
N PRO A 409 -0.57 21.33 -1.36
CA PRO A 409 -0.76 22.58 -2.11
C PRO A 409 -1.82 22.46 -3.22
N GLU A 410 -2.07 21.26 -3.72
CA GLU A 410 -3.09 20.97 -4.74
C GLU A 410 -4.51 21.35 -4.31
N TRP A 411 -4.78 21.45 -3.03
CA TRP A 411 -6.09 21.87 -2.51
C TRP A 411 -6.39 23.35 -2.67
N ASN A 412 -5.39 24.16 -3.02
CA ASN A 412 -5.58 25.58 -3.31
C ASN A 412 -6.14 25.85 -4.72
N HIS A 413 -6.26 24.80 -5.55
CA HIS A 413 -6.72 24.92 -6.93
C HIS A 413 -8.22 24.60 -7.06
N LEU A 414 -8.96 25.42 -7.82
CA LEU A 414 -10.36 25.15 -8.16
C LEU A 414 -10.51 24.10 -9.28
N GLY A 415 -9.53 24.02 -10.19
CA GLY A 415 -9.43 23.01 -11.24
C GLY A 415 -8.26 22.07 -10.99
N LYS A 416 -8.32 20.84 -11.51
CA LYS A 416 -7.22 19.88 -11.38
C LYS A 416 -5.95 20.43 -12.02
N PRO A 417 -4.87 20.65 -11.24
CA PRO A 417 -3.60 21.10 -11.79
C PRO A 417 -2.96 20.00 -12.66
N GLU A 418 -2.10 20.40 -13.58
CA GLU A 418 -1.27 19.47 -14.32
C GLU A 418 -0.35 18.68 -13.36
N PRO A 419 -0.09 17.39 -13.57
CA PRO A 419 0.75 16.58 -12.68
C PRO A 419 2.14 17.17 -12.41
N SER A 420 2.75 17.81 -13.43
CA SER A 420 4.03 18.50 -13.28
C SER A 420 3.94 19.73 -12.38
N THR A 421 2.83 20.46 -12.44
CA THR A 421 2.59 21.63 -11.57
C THR A 421 2.46 21.18 -10.11
N MET A 422 1.65 20.14 -9.84
CA MET A 422 1.50 19.56 -8.48
C MET A 422 2.85 19.09 -7.91
N TYR A 423 3.66 18.44 -8.75
CA TYR A 423 5.00 17.99 -8.37
C TYR A 423 5.91 19.14 -7.91
N HIS A 424 5.97 20.22 -8.68
CA HIS A 424 6.79 21.38 -8.34
C HIS A 424 6.27 22.12 -7.11
N GLU A 425 4.96 22.35 -7.02
CA GLU A 425 4.34 23.02 -5.88
C GLU A 425 4.53 22.24 -4.58
N PHE A 426 4.44 20.91 -4.64
CA PHE A 426 4.73 20.06 -3.48
C PHE A 426 6.17 20.26 -3.01
N PHE A 427 7.15 20.15 -3.91
CA PHE A 427 8.56 20.30 -3.55
C PHE A 427 8.87 21.71 -3.01
N GLU A 428 8.38 22.76 -3.66
CA GLU A 428 8.53 24.14 -3.20
C GLU A 428 7.89 24.39 -1.82
N THR A 429 6.75 23.78 -1.56
CA THR A 429 6.04 23.94 -0.28
C THR A 429 6.73 23.15 0.83
N ALA A 430 6.98 21.89 0.60
CA ALA A 430 7.55 20.98 1.59
C ALA A 430 9.00 21.36 1.97
N SER A 431 9.81 21.79 1.00
CA SER A 431 11.22 22.20 1.24
C SER A 431 11.41 23.49 2.01
N LYS A 432 10.31 24.24 2.28
CA LYS A 432 10.35 25.40 3.20
C LYS A 432 10.45 24.97 4.66
N SER A 433 9.94 23.78 5.00
CA SER A 433 9.82 23.29 6.38
C SER A 433 10.58 21.96 6.61
N LEU A 434 10.81 21.17 5.57
CA LEU A 434 11.57 19.92 5.60
C LEU A 434 12.89 20.06 4.85
N PRO A 435 13.92 19.28 5.21
CA PRO A 435 15.11 19.13 4.36
C PRO A 435 14.71 18.68 2.95
N ALA A 436 15.26 19.32 1.91
CA ALA A 436 14.90 19.04 0.51
C ALA A 436 14.97 17.55 0.14
N GLN A 437 16.01 16.86 0.66
CA GLN A 437 16.24 15.44 0.43
C GLN A 437 15.25 14.52 1.15
N LEU A 438 14.41 15.04 2.06
CA LEU A 438 13.50 14.25 2.91
C LEU A 438 12.03 14.61 2.74
N THR A 439 11.68 15.40 1.74
CA THR A 439 10.32 15.95 1.58
C THR A 439 9.24 14.89 1.41
N ASN A 440 9.54 13.72 0.87
CA ASN A 440 8.60 12.57 0.73
C ASN A 440 8.55 11.65 1.96
N SER A 441 9.36 11.87 2.99
CA SER A 441 9.56 10.89 4.08
C SER A 441 8.80 11.18 5.37
N PHE A 442 8.04 12.25 5.46
CA PHE A 442 7.31 12.61 6.66
C PHE A 442 6.44 11.46 7.20
N CYS A 443 5.65 10.85 6.31
CA CYS A 443 4.76 9.72 6.63
C CYS A 443 5.49 8.53 7.26
N LEU A 444 6.71 8.21 6.79
CA LEU A 444 7.53 7.15 7.35
C LEU A 444 7.87 7.41 8.82
N TYR A 445 8.30 8.63 9.14
CA TYR A 445 8.63 9.00 10.52
C TYR A 445 7.39 9.12 11.40
N HIS A 446 6.25 9.57 10.84
CA HIS A 446 4.98 9.64 11.56
C HIS A 446 4.46 8.23 11.91
N ALA A 447 4.45 7.30 10.94
CA ALA A 447 4.09 5.91 11.19
C ALA A 447 5.02 5.23 12.21
N ARG A 448 6.32 5.51 12.13
CA ARG A 448 7.32 5.08 13.12
C ARG A 448 7.00 5.58 14.52
N THR A 449 6.57 6.84 14.65
CA THR A 449 6.19 7.45 15.95
C THR A 449 5.10 6.62 16.65
N MET A 450 4.04 6.29 15.93
CA MET A 450 2.90 5.55 16.48
C MET A 450 3.31 4.10 16.80
N TYR A 451 4.03 3.45 15.89
CA TYR A 451 4.44 2.05 16.05
C TYR A 451 5.41 1.87 17.23
N GLU A 452 6.54 2.58 17.21
CA GLU A 452 7.55 2.46 18.26
C GLU A 452 7.02 2.92 19.61
N GLY A 453 6.17 3.95 19.62
CA GLY A 453 5.50 4.43 20.83
C GLY A 453 4.63 3.34 21.45
N GLN A 454 3.69 2.76 20.71
CA GLN A 454 2.82 1.70 21.25
C GLN A 454 3.62 0.44 21.63
N ARG A 455 4.57 0.02 20.81
CA ARG A 455 5.45 -1.14 21.12
C ARG A 455 6.24 -0.94 22.40
N SER A 456 6.62 0.29 22.75
CA SER A 456 7.33 0.58 24.01
C SER A 456 6.45 0.38 25.27
N ILE A 457 5.13 0.38 25.11
CA ILE A 457 4.16 0.22 26.19
C ILE A 457 3.67 -1.22 26.33
N THR A 458 3.44 -1.91 25.19
CA THR A 458 2.87 -3.27 25.23
C THR A 458 3.27 -4.10 24.02
N ASP A 459 3.44 -5.40 24.26
CA ASP A 459 3.60 -6.45 23.25
C ASP A 459 2.33 -7.30 23.06
N LYS A 460 1.26 -7.00 23.82
CA LYS A 460 -0.01 -7.76 23.81
C LYS A 460 -1.03 -7.25 22.81
N LYS A 461 -0.79 -6.10 22.18
CA LYS A 461 -1.69 -5.46 21.24
C LYS A 461 -0.91 -5.05 19.99
N ARG A 462 -1.19 -5.68 18.84
CA ARG A 462 -0.56 -5.32 17.56
C ARG A 462 -0.95 -3.92 17.15
N VAL A 463 0.00 -3.18 16.61
CA VAL A 463 -0.26 -1.85 16.07
C VAL A 463 -1.03 -1.96 14.76
N VAL A 464 -2.13 -1.22 14.68
CA VAL A 464 -2.89 -0.96 13.46
C VAL A 464 -2.75 0.51 13.17
N ASN A 465 -2.14 0.84 12.04
CA ASN A 465 -1.76 2.20 11.68
C ASN A 465 -2.26 2.50 10.26
N LEU A 466 -3.56 2.85 10.15
CA LEU A 466 -4.14 3.30 8.88
C LEU A 466 -3.61 4.70 8.58
N THR A 467 -2.94 4.89 7.44
CA THR A 467 -2.26 6.14 7.09
C THR A 467 -2.48 6.51 5.63
N ARG A 468 -2.76 7.81 5.35
CA ARG A 468 -3.08 8.30 4.01
C ARG A 468 -1.86 8.33 3.09
N SER A 469 -0.66 8.40 3.64
CA SER A 469 0.58 8.45 2.89
C SER A 469 1.57 7.40 3.35
N GLY A 470 2.46 6.98 2.45
CA GLY A 470 3.44 5.94 2.71
C GLY A 470 4.73 6.14 1.94
N TYR A 471 5.85 5.60 2.48
CA TYR A 471 7.15 5.63 1.82
C TYR A 471 7.97 4.38 2.10
N THR A 472 9.09 4.20 1.39
CA THR A 472 10.00 3.04 1.48
C THR A 472 10.25 2.62 2.92
N GLY A 473 9.93 1.36 3.25
CA GLY A 473 10.17 0.77 4.56
C GLY A 473 9.06 0.98 5.60
N GLN A 474 7.99 1.72 5.30
CA GLN A 474 6.92 1.99 6.27
C GLN A 474 6.05 0.75 6.58
N GLN A 475 6.06 -0.28 5.71
CA GLN A 475 5.33 -1.54 5.94
C GLN A 475 5.69 -2.22 7.27
N ARG A 476 6.87 -1.97 7.85
CA ARG A 476 7.29 -2.52 9.16
C ARG A 476 6.61 -1.89 10.35
N TYR A 477 5.88 -0.80 10.16
CA TYR A 477 5.26 -0.02 11.24
C TYR A 477 3.75 -0.24 11.35
N GLY A 478 3.26 -1.45 11.04
CA GLY A 478 1.84 -1.79 11.11
C GLY A 478 0.98 -0.97 10.14
N ALA A 479 1.60 -0.48 9.06
CA ALA A 479 0.97 0.47 8.14
C ALA A 479 -0.02 -0.21 7.19
N ILE A 480 -1.21 0.35 7.15
CA ILE A 480 -2.26 0.11 6.17
C ILE A 480 -2.41 1.40 5.38
N LEU A 481 -2.41 1.32 4.07
CA LEU A 481 -2.59 2.49 3.21
C LEU A 481 -4.00 2.53 2.62
N TRP A 482 -4.57 3.73 2.46
CA TRP A 482 -5.83 3.87 1.73
C TRP A 482 -5.72 4.92 0.62
N SER A 483 -6.66 4.89 -0.30
CA SER A 483 -6.59 5.68 -1.53
C SER A 483 -6.94 7.17 -1.39
N GLY A 484 -7.12 7.67 -0.17
CA GLY A 484 -7.47 9.07 0.08
C GLY A 484 -8.94 9.39 -0.22
N ASP A 485 -9.23 10.68 -0.37
CA ASP A 485 -10.57 11.25 -0.44
C ASP A 485 -11.15 11.18 -1.86
N ILE A 486 -11.41 9.95 -2.33
CA ILE A 486 -11.90 9.66 -3.67
C ILE A 486 -13.38 10.01 -3.84
N SER A 487 -13.81 10.28 -5.08
CA SER A 487 -15.19 10.65 -5.43
C SER A 487 -15.99 9.50 -6.01
N ALA A 488 -17.31 9.45 -5.70
CA ALA A 488 -18.21 8.39 -6.12
C ALA A 488 -18.51 8.45 -7.61
N SER A 489 -17.86 7.60 -8.38
CA SER A 489 -18.14 7.34 -9.79
C SER A 489 -17.69 5.94 -10.21
N TRP A 490 -18.26 5.41 -11.27
CA TRP A 490 -17.82 4.14 -11.86
C TRP A 490 -16.38 4.21 -12.38
N GLN A 491 -15.96 5.39 -12.86
CA GLN A 491 -14.60 5.59 -13.32
C GLN A 491 -13.60 5.54 -12.17
N THR A 492 -13.95 6.12 -11.02
CA THR A 492 -13.12 6.05 -9.82
C THR A 492 -12.99 4.59 -9.36
N LEU A 493 -14.10 3.85 -9.23
CA LEU A 493 -14.06 2.43 -8.87
C LEU A 493 -13.11 1.65 -9.79
N LYS A 494 -13.21 1.84 -11.10
CA LYS A 494 -12.32 1.17 -12.06
C LYS A 494 -10.85 1.51 -11.82
N ARG A 495 -10.53 2.78 -11.60
CA ARG A 495 -9.14 3.25 -11.38
C ARG A 495 -8.53 2.77 -10.07
N GLN A 496 -9.35 2.48 -9.06
CA GLN A 496 -8.87 1.98 -7.77
C GLN A 496 -8.25 0.58 -7.87
N ILE A 497 -8.65 -0.24 -8.84
CA ILE A 497 -8.11 -1.59 -9.00
C ILE A 497 -6.62 -1.55 -9.35
N PRO A 498 -6.18 -0.93 -10.47
CA PRO A 498 -4.76 -0.84 -10.78
C PRO A 498 -3.96 -0.02 -9.75
N ALA A 499 -4.57 0.97 -9.09
CA ALA A 499 -3.95 1.75 -8.03
C ALA A 499 -3.52 0.87 -6.84
N GLY A 500 -4.44 0.05 -6.31
CA GLY A 500 -4.13 -0.90 -5.23
C GLY A 500 -3.14 -1.98 -5.65
N LEU A 501 -3.24 -2.49 -6.88
CA LEU A 501 -2.34 -3.51 -7.41
C LEU A 501 -0.89 -2.98 -7.53
N ASN A 502 -0.70 -1.77 -8.05
CA ASN A 502 0.61 -1.14 -8.14
C ASN A 502 1.21 -0.81 -6.76
N LEU A 503 0.40 -0.36 -5.81
CA LEU A 503 0.87 -0.17 -4.44
C LEU A 503 1.39 -1.48 -3.83
N CYS A 504 0.62 -2.57 -3.98
CA CYS A 504 1.03 -3.86 -3.45
C CYS A 504 2.27 -4.43 -4.17
N ALA A 505 2.39 -4.20 -5.47
CA ALA A 505 3.60 -4.52 -6.24
C ALA A 505 4.81 -3.68 -5.80
N SER A 506 4.62 -2.53 -5.14
CA SER A 506 5.69 -1.74 -4.55
C SER A 506 6.17 -2.24 -3.18
N GLY A 507 5.70 -3.42 -2.73
CA GLY A 507 6.12 -4.05 -1.46
C GLY A 507 5.18 -3.85 -0.28
N TYR A 508 4.02 -3.22 -0.45
CA TYR A 508 3.01 -3.01 0.59
C TYR A 508 1.95 -4.11 0.59
N PRO A 509 1.75 -4.85 1.71
CA PRO A 509 0.80 -5.96 1.74
C PRO A 509 -0.63 -5.55 2.10
N TYR A 510 -0.81 -4.38 2.76
CA TYR A 510 -2.07 -3.95 3.32
C TYR A 510 -2.55 -2.66 2.69
N TRP A 511 -3.65 -2.78 1.96
CA TRP A 511 -4.31 -1.68 1.29
C TRP A 511 -5.83 -1.77 1.46
N THR A 512 -6.47 -0.63 1.48
CA THR A 512 -7.92 -0.45 1.52
C THR A 512 -8.32 0.81 0.77
N LEU A 513 -9.59 1.09 0.73
CA LEU A 513 -10.18 2.30 0.16
C LEU A 513 -11.46 2.67 0.90
N ASP A 514 -12.01 3.82 0.59
CA ASP A 514 -13.32 4.23 1.09
C ASP A 514 -14.41 3.58 0.23
N ILE A 515 -15.02 2.50 0.76
CA ILE A 515 -16.11 1.82 0.05
C ILE A 515 -17.28 2.77 -0.09
N GLY A 516 -17.72 2.99 -1.34
CA GLY A 516 -18.75 3.95 -1.71
C GLY A 516 -18.22 5.36 -1.96
N ALA A 517 -16.89 5.53 -1.92
CA ALA A 517 -16.12 6.76 -2.01
C ALA A 517 -16.30 7.74 -0.83
N PHE A 518 -15.32 8.62 -0.64
CA PHE A 518 -15.39 9.64 0.41
C PHE A 518 -16.44 10.70 0.05
N PHE A 519 -16.31 11.36 -1.12
CA PHE A 519 -17.26 12.35 -1.62
C PHE A 519 -18.31 11.71 -2.55
N VAL A 520 -19.59 11.87 -2.22
CA VAL A 520 -20.70 11.34 -3.04
C VAL A 520 -21.30 12.39 -3.94
N LYS A 521 -21.34 13.64 -3.45
CA LYS A 521 -21.83 14.80 -4.17
C LYS A 521 -20.74 15.53 -4.94
N LYS A 522 -21.16 16.40 -5.83
CA LYS A 522 -20.28 17.39 -6.44
C LYS A 522 -20.08 18.58 -5.51
N GLY A 523 -18.83 18.91 -5.21
CA GLY A 523 -18.41 20.04 -4.41
C GLY A 523 -17.72 21.14 -5.22
N ILE A 524 -17.05 22.06 -4.51
CA ILE A 524 -16.36 23.20 -5.12
C ILE A 524 -14.95 22.79 -5.60
N GLN A 525 -14.29 21.90 -4.86
CA GLN A 525 -12.92 21.47 -5.19
C GLN A 525 -12.93 20.49 -6.36
N TRP A 526 -11.89 20.50 -7.18
CA TRP A 526 -11.77 19.65 -8.38
C TRP A 526 -11.85 18.15 -8.07
N PHE A 527 -11.41 17.72 -6.90
CA PHE A 527 -11.42 16.32 -6.43
C PHE A 527 -12.74 15.95 -5.74
N TRP A 528 -13.54 16.92 -5.32
CA TRP A 528 -14.89 16.72 -4.78
C TRP A 528 -15.90 16.65 -5.92
N ASN A 529 -15.91 15.55 -6.62
CA ASN A 529 -16.64 15.39 -7.89
C ASN A 529 -17.41 14.06 -7.97
N GLY A 530 -18.24 13.79 -6.94
CA GLY A 530 -19.15 12.64 -6.97
C GLY A 530 -20.34 12.85 -7.87
N ASP A 531 -20.86 11.77 -8.44
CA ASP A 531 -21.93 11.82 -9.45
C ASP A 531 -23.36 11.74 -8.84
N TYR A 532 -23.51 11.60 -7.50
CA TYR A 532 -24.78 11.20 -6.89
C TYR A 532 -25.27 12.19 -5.84
N GLU A 533 -26.01 13.22 -6.28
CA GLU A 533 -26.53 14.29 -5.40
C GLU A 533 -27.55 13.79 -4.35
N LYS A 534 -28.22 12.66 -4.61
CA LYS A 534 -29.24 12.09 -3.71
C LYS A 534 -28.69 10.96 -2.82
N GLY A 535 -27.41 10.61 -2.96
CA GLY A 535 -26.78 9.54 -2.19
C GLY A 535 -27.55 8.21 -2.29
N TYR A 536 -27.80 7.54 -1.15
CA TYR A 536 -28.51 6.27 -1.10
C TYR A 536 -30.00 6.34 -1.53
N ASP A 537 -30.58 7.51 -1.74
CA ASP A 537 -31.89 7.65 -2.37
C ASP A 537 -31.82 7.48 -3.89
N ASP A 538 -30.63 7.47 -4.47
CA ASP A 538 -30.37 7.14 -5.87
C ASP A 538 -30.03 5.64 -6.03
N LEU A 539 -30.85 4.90 -6.78
CA LEU A 539 -30.62 3.47 -7.04
C LEU A 539 -29.30 3.21 -7.76
N GLY A 540 -28.81 4.16 -8.56
CA GLY A 540 -27.49 4.10 -9.20
C GLY A 540 -26.36 4.14 -8.16
N TYR A 541 -26.49 4.96 -7.10
CA TYR A 541 -25.53 4.96 -6.02
C TYR A 541 -25.62 3.68 -5.17
N ARG A 542 -26.83 3.14 -4.92
CA ARG A 542 -26.96 1.84 -4.25
C ARG A 542 -26.26 0.73 -5.02
N GLU A 543 -26.38 0.72 -6.35
CA GLU A 543 -25.64 -0.24 -7.18
C GLU A 543 -24.13 -0.03 -7.11
N LEU A 544 -23.66 1.21 -7.29
CA LEU A 544 -22.23 1.54 -7.19
C LEU A 544 -21.65 1.14 -5.82
N PHE A 545 -22.33 1.49 -4.73
CA PHE A 545 -21.91 1.11 -3.38
C PHE A 545 -21.86 -0.40 -3.21
N THR A 546 -22.88 -1.12 -3.69
CA THR A 546 -22.93 -2.59 -3.62
C THR A 546 -21.76 -3.22 -4.37
N ARG A 547 -21.43 -2.75 -5.59
CA ARG A 547 -20.30 -3.23 -6.37
C ARG A 547 -18.96 -2.91 -5.72
N TRP A 548 -18.86 -1.75 -5.10
CA TRP A 548 -17.68 -1.36 -4.34
C TRP A 548 -17.50 -2.20 -3.07
N PHE A 549 -18.59 -2.48 -2.38
CA PHE A 549 -18.61 -3.35 -1.20
C PHE A 549 -18.21 -4.79 -1.54
N GLN A 550 -18.67 -5.31 -2.67
CA GLN A 550 -18.26 -6.61 -3.22
C GLN A 550 -16.76 -6.65 -3.54
N TYR A 551 -16.22 -5.60 -4.14
CA TYR A 551 -14.79 -5.46 -4.36
C TYR A 551 -14.02 -5.40 -3.03
N GLY A 552 -14.48 -4.59 -2.10
CA GLY A 552 -13.88 -4.42 -0.77
C GLY A 552 -13.77 -5.71 0.04
N CYS A 553 -14.71 -6.64 -0.12
CA CYS A 553 -14.69 -7.96 0.52
C CYS A 553 -13.40 -8.75 0.19
N PHE A 554 -12.85 -8.57 -0.99
CA PHE A 554 -11.64 -9.24 -1.48
C PHE A 554 -10.41 -8.29 -1.51
N LEU A 555 -10.36 -7.37 -0.56
CA LEU A 555 -9.18 -6.56 -0.23
C LEU A 555 -8.55 -7.03 1.09
N PRO A 556 -7.28 -6.69 1.34
CA PRO A 556 -6.66 -7.03 2.62
C PRO A 556 -7.47 -6.53 3.82
N LEU A 557 -8.00 -5.30 3.76
CA LEU A 557 -8.91 -4.77 4.77
C LEU A 557 -10.24 -4.37 4.13
N PHE A 558 -11.32 -4.66 4.86
CA PHE A 558 -12.70 -4.44 4.45
C PHE A 558 -13.33 -3.30 5.26
N ARG A 559 -13.36 -2.09 4.68
CA ARG A 559 -13.70 -0.86 5.39
C ARG A 559 -14.65 0.03 4.60
N SER A 560 -15.81 0.36 5.18
CA SER A 560 -16.72 1.37 4.64
C SER A 560 -16.46 2.73 5.28
N HIS A 561 -16.34 3.79 4.48
CA HIS A 561 -16.11 5.16 4.95
C HIS A 561 -16.58 6.20 3.94
N GLY A 562 -16.89 7.40 4.39
CA GLY A 562 -17.16 8.57 3.57
C GLY A 562 -17.91 9.67 4.29
N THR A 563 -18.04 10.82 3.59
CA THR A 563 -18.86 11.97 4.00
C THR A 563 -20.15 12.06 3.20
N ASP A 564 -20.87 13.17 3.27
CA ASP A 564 -22.13 13.51 2.60
C ASP A 564 -23.34 12.68 3.05
N PHE A 565 -23.25 11.35 3.01
CA PHE A 565 -24.29 10.40 3.33
C PHE A 565 -23.78 9.28 4.24
N ARG A 566 -24.67 8.68 5.01
CA ARG A 566 -24.36 7.54 5.88
C ARG A 566 -23.92 6.32 5.06
N ARG A 567 -22.99 5.53 5.61
CA ARG A 567 -22.43 4.33 4.99
C ARG A 567 -22.86 3.02 5.66
N GLU A 568 -23.72 3.10 6.67
CA GLU A 568 -24.27 1.94 7.34
C GLU A 568 -25.23 1.19 6.40
N LEU A 569 -25.13 -0.15 6.39
CA LEU A 569 -25.79 -0.99 5.39
C LEU A 569 -27.31 -0.83 5.35
N LYS A 570 -27.93 -0.48 6.47
CA LYS A 570 -29.38 -0.22 6.58
C LYS A 570 -29.92 0.91 5.70
N TYR A 571 -29.06 1.86 5.33
CA TYR A 571 -29.48 2.97 4.45
C TYR A 571 -29.59 2.55 2.98
N PHE A 572 -29.04 1.39 2.63
CA PHE A 572 -29.10 0.85 1.27
C PHE A 572 -30.29 -0.10 1.04
N GLY A 573 -31.18 -0.28 2.01
CA GLY A 573 -32.39 -1.09 1.91
C GLY A 573 -32.75 -1.80 3.22
N GLU A 574 -33.78 -2.61 3.16
CA GLU A 574 -34.24 -3.47 4.25
C GLU A 574 -34.21 -4.95 3.81
N PRO A 575 -34.33 -5.93 4.73
CA PRO A 575 -34.42 -7.34 4.37
C PRO A 575 -35.43 -7.63 3.26
N GLY A 576 -35.00 -8.24 2.18
CA GLY A 576 -35.80 -8.47 0.97
C GLY A 576 -35.54 -7.44 -0.16
N ASP A 577 -34.82 -6.34 0.14
CA ASP A 577 -34.33 -5.44 -0.91
C ASP A 577 -33.06 -6.00 -1.56
N MET A 578 -33.01 -5.97 -2.89
CA MET A 578 -31.92 -6.59 -3.65
C MET A 578 -30.52 -6.07 -3.30
N PHE A 579 -30.40 -4.79 -2.94
CA PHE A 579 -29.10 -4.20 -2.57
C PHE A 579 -28.71 -4.59 -1.14
N TYR A 580 -29.68 -4.49 -0.19
CA TYR A 580 -29.44 -4.88 1.20
C TYR A 580 -29.04 -6.35 1.31
N ASP A 581 -29.81 -7.25 0.69
CA ASP A 581 -29.53 -8.69 0.73
C ASP A 581 -28.17 -9.02 0.11
N ALA A 582 -27.79 -8.32 -0.97
CA ALA A 582 -26.46 -8.44 -1.58
C ALA A 582 -25.33 -8.00 -0.63
N LEU A 583 -25.51 -6.88 0.09
CA LEU A 583 -24.54 -6.39 1.07
C LEU A 583 -24.37 -7.35 2.24
N ILE A 584 -25.48 -7.89 2.79
CA ILE A 584 -25.43 -8.88 3.87
C ILE A 584 -24.70 -10.14 3.43
N LYS A 585 -25.03 -10.68 2.26
CA LYS A 585 -24.37 -11.86 1.71
C LYS A 585 -22.84 -11.66 1.62
N ILE A 586 -22.41 -10.52 1.15
CA ILE A 586 -20.97 -10.21 1.01
C ILE A 586 -20.29 -9.98 2.36
N ASN A 587 -20.97 -9.32 3.32
CA ASN A 587 -20.47 -9.20 4.68
C ASN A 587 -20.24 -10.59 5.29
N HIS A 588 -21.22 -11.51 5.17
CA HIS A 588 -21.09 -12.89 5.65
C HIS A 588 -19.95 -13.64 4.96
N THR A 589 -19.82 -13.52 3.63
CA THR A 589 -18.73 -14.15 2.85
C THR A 589 -17.36 -13.73 3.36
N ARG A 590 -17.18 -12.45 3.78
CA ARG A 590 -15.92 -11.98 4.37
C ARG A 590 -15.55 -12.77 5.62
N TYR A 591 -16.51 -13.00 6.52
CA TYR A 591 -16.27 -13.74 7.76
C TYR A 591 -16.05 -15.22 7.52
N GLU A 592 -16.73 -15.81 6.55
CA GLU A 592 -16.51 -17.20 6.13
C GLU A 592 -15.10 -17.42 5.59
N LEU A 593 -14.50 -16.40 4.97
CA LEU A 593 -13.15 -16.44 4.41
C LEU A 593 -12.03 -16.12 5.43
N ILE A 594 -12.31 -15.80 6.68
CA ILE A 594 -11.29 -15.41 7.67
C ILE A 594 -10.17 -16.45 7.82
N PRO A 595 -10.39 -17.78 7.86
CA PRO A 595 -9.29 -18.74 7.94
C PRO A 595 -8.32 -18.64 6.74
N TYR A 596 -8.84 -18.41 5.55
CA TYR A 596 -8.05 -18.18 4.35
C TYR A 596 -7.28 -16.85 4.43
N ILE A 597 -7.98 -15.75 4.72
CA ILE A 597 -7.40 -14.40 4.77
C ILE A 597 -6.30 -14.30 5.83
N TYR A 598 -6.55 -14.87 7.03
CA TYR A 598 -5.56 -14.82 8.11
C TYR A 598 -4.34 -15.70 7.81
N SER A 599 -4.51 -16.80 7.09
CA SER A 599 -3.38 -17.60 6.59
C SER A 599 -2.54 -16.83 5.57
N LEU A 600 -3.16 -16.03 4.69
CA LEU A 600 -2.43 -15.12 3.81
C LEU A 600 -1.66 -14.05 4.60
N ALA A 601 -2.24 -13.52 5.67
CA ALA A 601 -1.56 -12.57 6.56
C ALA A 601 -0.34 -13.21 7.25
N GLY A 602 -0.43 -14.45 7.69
CA GLY A 602 0.71 -15.22 8.20
C GLY A 602 1.84 -15.34 7.18
N ARG A 603 1.48 -15.58 5.91
CA ARG A 603 2.44 -15.61 4.79
C ARG A 603 3.07 -14.25 4.49
N VAL A 604 2.33 -13.14 4.66
CA VAL A 604 2.90 -11.78 4.52
C VAL A 604 4.10 -11.60 5.44
N TRP A 605 3.98 -12.00 6.69
CA TRP A 605 5.08 -11.87 7.66
C TRP A 605 6.15 -12.95 7.47
N LYS A 606 5.74 -14.21 7.27
CA LYS A 606 6.68 -15.34 7.19
C LYS A 606 7.45 -15.36 5.86
N ASP A 607 6.74 -15.19 4.74
CA ASP A 607 7.23 -15.46 3.38
C ASP A 607 7.33 -14.21 2.50
N ASP A 608 7.07 -13.01 3.05
CA ASP A 608 7.02 -11.73 2.33
C ASP A 608 5.95 -11.69 1.21
N TYR A 609 4.86 -12.41 1.42
CA TYR A 609 3.81 -12.61 0.43
C TYR A 609 3.00 -11.33 0.13
N THR A 610 2.40 -11.25 -1.06
CA THR A 610 1.51 -10.18 -1.51
C THR A 610 0.08 -10.70 -1.61
N ILE A 611 -0.87 -10.12 -0.84
CA ILE A 611 -2.24 -10.63 -0.72
C ILE A 611 -3.06 -10.35 -1.99
N ILE A 612 -3.12 -9.08 -2.47
CA ILE A 612 -3.74 -8.74 -3.75
C ILE A 612 -2.67 -8.63 -4.82
N ARG A 613 -2.83 -9.39 -5.89
CA ARG A 613 -1.79 -9.67 -6.88
C ARG A 613 -2.34 -9.39 -8.27
N MET A 614 -1.72 -8.51 -9.02
CA MET A 614 -2.01 -8.43 -10.45
C MET A 614 -1.73 -9.79 -11.11
N LEU A 615 -2.43 -10.11 -12.19
CA LEU A 615 -2.28 -11.42 -12.84
C LEU A 615 -0.84 -11.73 -13.26
N ALA A 616 -0.03 -10.70 -13.52
CA ALA A 616 1.38 -10.85 -13.88
C ALA A 616 2.26 -11.52 -12.80
N PHE A 617 1.85 -11.54 -11.51
CA PHE A 617 2.59 -12.26 -10.47
C PHE A 617 2.67 -13.76 -10.77
N ASP A 618 1.55 -14.34 -11.20
CA ASP A 618 1.42 -15.78 -11.41
C ASP A 618 1.42 -16.18 -12.90
N PHE A 619 1.13 -15.21 -13.79
CA PHE A 619 0.97 -15.44 -15.24
C PHE A 619 1.85 -14.49 -16.07
N ALA A 620 3.08 -14.21 -15.64
CA ALA A 620 4.00 -13.29 -16.33
C ALA A 620 4.30 -13.67 -17.80
N SER A 621 4.22 -14.94 -18.14
CA SER A 621 4.41 -15.42 -19.51
C SER A 621 3.18 -15.25 -20.42
N ASP A 622 2.01 -14.95 -19.85
CA ASP A 622 0.78 -14.68 -20.61
C ASP A 622 0.68 -13.17 -20.89
N GLU A 623 0.96 -12.77 -22.14
CA GLU A 623 0.97 -11.36 -22.55
C GLU A 623 -0.36 -10.64 -22.27
N LYS A 624 -1.48 -11.33 -22.42
CA LYS A 624 -2.79 -10.77 -22.13
C LYS A 624 -2.99 -10.54 -20.63
N ALA A 625 -2.54 -11.46 -19.78
CA ALA A 625 -2.66 -11.35 -18.35
C ALA A 625 -1.84 -10.17 -17.79
N ARG A 626 -0.74 -9.79 -18.44
CA ARG A 626 0.08 -8.62 -18.04
C ARG A 626 -0.63 -7.28 -18.20
N GLU A 627 -1.63 -7.20 -19.06
CA GLU A 627 -2.34 -5.96 -19.41
C GLU A 627 -3.74 -5.86 -18.77
N ILE A 628 -4.22 -6.91 -18.08
CA ILE A 628 -5.54 -6.91 -17.44
C ILE A 628 -5.51 -6.06 -16.18
N ASP A 629 -6.25 -4.96 -16.19
CA ASP A 629 -6.31 -3.92 -15.17
C ASP A 629 -7.53 -4.01 -14.22
N ASP A 630 -8.47 -4.92 -14.51
CA ASP A 630 -9.73 -5.05 -13.80
C ASP A 630 -10.01 -6.46 -13.25
N GLN A 631 -8.94 -7.28 -13.16
CA GLN A 631 -8.95 -8.60 -12.54
C GLN A 631 -7.65 -8.80 -11.76
N TYR A 632 -7.73 -9.51 -10.63
CA TYR A 632 -6.55 -9.76 -9.80
C TYR A 632 -6.72 -11.05 -9.00
N LEU A 633 -5.63 -11.57 -8.45
CA LEU A 633 -5.68 -12.66 -7.50
C LEU A 633 -5.74 -12.12 -6.06
N PHE A 634 -6.64 -12.69 -5.26
CA PHE A 634 -6.71 -12.53 -3.82
C PHE A 634 -6.13 -13.81 -3.17
N GLY A 635 -4.87 -13.73 -2.75
CA GLY A 635 -4.06 -14.90 -2.45
C GLY A 635 -3.68 -15.66 -3.73
N ASP A 636 -3.46 -16.96 -3.60
CA ASP A 636 -2.98 -17.82 -4.69
C ASP A 636 -4.09 -18.62 -5.39
N CYS A 637 -5.30 -18.59 -4.88
CA CYS A 637 -6.38 -19.41 -5.45
C CYS A 637 -7.62 -18.65 -5.94
N LEU A 638 -7.89 -17.43 -5.47
CA LEU A 638 -9.09 -16.68 -5.84
C LEU A 638 -8.78 -15.58 -6.87
N MET A 639 -9.32 -15.69 -8.09
CA MET A 639 -9.30 -14.59 -9.06
C MET A 639 -10.58 -13.77 -8.94
N VAL A 640 -10.45 -12.51 -8.59
CA VAL A 640 -11.54 -11.57 -8.35
C VAL A 640 -11.72 -10.67 -9.57
N CYS A 641 -12.96 -10.50 -10.01
CA CYS A 641 -13.30 -9.77 -11.22
C CYS A 641 -14.38 -8.71 -10.92
N PRO A 642 -14.00 -7.53 -10.35
CA PRO A 642 -14.95 -6.49 -9.97
C PRO A 642 -15.82 -6.02 -11.15
N VAL A 643 -17.07 -5.66 -10.87
CA VAL A 643 -17.97 -5.01 -11.85
C VAL A 643 -17.72 -3.51 -11.80
N THR A 644 -17.29 -2.93 -12.92
CA THR A 644 -16.83 -1.53 -13.02
C THR A 644 -17.72 -0.64 -13.89
N LYS A 645 -18.96 -1.05 -14.11
CA LYS A 645 -19.98 -0.28 -14.84
C LYS A 645 -21.37 -0.64 -14.33
N PRO A 646 -22.35 0.26 -14.47
CA PRO A 646 -23.72 -0.02 -14.05
C PRO A 646 -24.36 -1.14 -14.89
N MET A 647 -25.16 -1.97 -14.26
CA MET A 647 -25.94 -3.03 -14.91
C MET A 647 -27.45 -2.92 -14.65
N TYR A 648 -27.86 -2.29 -13.56
CA TYR A 648 -29.27 -2.14 -13.16
C TYR A 648 -29.70 -0.70 -13.20
N TYR A 649 -28.93 0.21 -12.60
CA TYR A 649 -29.26 1.63 -12.49
C TYR A 649 -28.03 2.51 -12.69
N ASP A 650 -28.18 3.55 -13.48
CA ASP A 650 -27.21 4.63 -13.62
C ASP A 650 -27.62 5.84 -12.76
N VAL A 651 -26.85 6.90 -12.76
CA VAL A 651 -27.11 8.17 -12.08
C VAL A 651 -28.56 8.61 -12.24
N ASP A 652 -29.15 9.21 -11.20
CA ASP A 652 -30.55 9.59 -11.09
C ASP A 652 -31.53 8.40 -11.20
N SER A 653 -31.12 7.25 -10.71
CA SER A 653 -31.92 6.01 -10.72
C SER A 653 -32.41 5.59 -12.11
N ARG A 654 -31.70 5.96 -13.17
CA ARG A 654 -32.05 5.60 -14.55
C ARG A 654 -31.84 4.11 -14.78
N PRO A 655 -32.88 3.36 -15.16
CA PRO A 655 -32.72 1.93 -15.44
C PRO A 655 -31.74 1.69 -16.61
N VAL A 656 -30.86 0.71 -16.44
CA VAL A 656 -29.97 0.22 -17.50
C VAL A 656 -30.61 -0.97 -18.19
N ASN A 657 -30.74 -0.90 -19.51
CA ASN A 657 -31.40 -1.93 -20.34
C ASN A 657 -30.47 -3.12 -20.65
N ASP A 658 -29.48 -3.38 -19.83
CA ASP A 658 -28.64 -4.58 -19.97
C ASP A 658 -29.35 -5.78 -19.34
N THR A 659 -29.86 -6.67 -20.14
CA THR A 659 -30.56 -7.88 -19.70
C THR A 659 -29.60 -9.04 -19.41
N SER A 660 -28.37 -8.99 -19.90
CA SER A 660 -27.41 -10.08 -19.80
C SER A 660 -26.82 -10.21 -18.36
N LYS A 661 -26.65 -9.05 -17.67
CA LYS A 661 -25.96 -8.99 -16.36
C LYS A 661 -24.63 -9.74 -16.34
N THR A 662 -23.85 -9.58 -17.40
CA THR A 662 -22.55 -10.24 -17.58
C THR A 662 -21.41 -9.25 -17.72
N ARG A 663 -20.19 -9.67 -17.34
CA ARG A 663 -18.97 -8.98 -17.71
C ARG A 663 -17.99 -9.92 -18.39
N LYS A 664 -17.16 -9.38 -19.28
CA LYS A 664 -16.07 -10.16 -19.87
C LYS A 664 -14.98 -10.44 -18.83
N VAL A 665 -14.59 -11.71 -18.70
CA VAL A 665 -13.52 -12.17 -17.83
C VAL A 665 -12.53 -12.97 -18.66
N TYR A 666 -11.26 -12.64 -18.56
CA TYR A 666 -10.18 -13.44 -19.09
C TYR A 666 -9.73 -14.47 -18.07
N LEU A 667 -9.77 -15.72 -18.43
CA LEU A 667 -9.21 -16.84 -17.65
C LEU A 667 -7.78 -17.10 -18.15
N PRO A 668 -6.72 -16.81 -17.35
CA PRO A 668 -5.34 -16.94 -17.79
C PRO A 668 -4.96 -18.32 -18.27
N LYS A 669 -4.02 -18.38 -19.22
CA LYS A 669 -3.48 -19.64 -19.79
C LYS A 669 -2.70 -20.43 -18.76
N GLY A 670 -2.73 -21.75 -18.88
CA GLY A 670 -1.93 -22.67 -18.07
C GLY A 670 -2.60 -23.14 -16.78
N GLU A 671 -3.75 -22.58 -16.45
CA GLU A 671 -4.59 -23.01 -15.32
C GLU A 671 -6.04 -23.14 -15.76
N ASN A 672 -6.79 -23.99 -15.02
CA ASN A 672 -8.23 -24.09 -15.18
C ASN A 672 -8.91 -23.54 -13.92
N TRP A 673 -10.21 -23.26 -14.02
CA TRP A 673 -10.92 -22.45 -13.06
C TRP A 673 -12.28 -23.02 -12.70
N TYR A 674 -12.71 -22.79 -11.48
CA TYR A 674 -14.08 -23.03 -11.01
C TYR A 674 -14.73 -21.71 -10.63
N ASP A 675 -15.97 -21.48 -11.02
CA ASP A 675 -16.75 -20.36 -10.46
C ASP A 675 -16.97 -20.59 -8.97
N PHE A 676 -16.58 -19.61 -8.14
CA PHE A 676 -16.67 -19.70 -6.67
C PHE A 676 -18.11 -19.90 -6.16
N TRP A 677 -19.09 -19.36 -6.89
CA TRP A 677 -20.50 -19.34 -6.47
C TRP A 677 -21.27 -20.56 -6.94
N THR A 678 -20.96 -21.07 -8.13
CA THR A 678 -21.73 -22.16 -8.79
C THR A 678 -20.97 -23.48 -8.86
N ASN A 679 -19.65 -23.45 -8.65
CA ASN A 679 -18.72 -24.56 -8.87
C ASN A 679 -18.63 -25.02 -10.32
N GLU A 680 -19.11 -24.25 -11.28
CA GLU A 680 -18.98 -24.53 -12.69
C GLU A 680 -17.51 -24.45 -13.13
N TYR A 681 -17.09 -25.41 -13.99
CA TYR A 681 -15.71 -25.54 -14.41
C TYR A 681 -15.45 -24.87 -15.76
N TYR A 682 -14.30 -24.18 -15.87
CA TYR A 682 -13.86 -23.52 -17.09
C TYR A 682 -12.38 -23.84 -17.39
N GLU A 683 -12.08 -24.05 -18.68
CA GLU A 683 -10.69 -24.14 -19.13
C GLU A 683 -10.09 -22.73 -19.19
N GLY A 684 -8.77 -22.62 -18.96
CA GLY A 684 -8.03 -21.38 -19.11
C GLY A 684 -7.72 -21.00 -20.56
N GLY A 685 -7.12 -19.83 -20.76
CA GLY A 685 -6.73 -19.32 -22.07
C GLY A 685 -7.87 -18.71 -22.88
N GLN A 686 -9.03 -18.46 -22.30
CA GLN A 686 -10.20 -17.93 -22.97
C GLN A 686 -10.80 -16.70 -22.27
N THR A 687 -11.63 -15.96 -23.00
CA THR A 687 -12.48 -14.90 -22.45
C THR A 687 -13.92 -15.36 -22.44
N ILE A 688 -14.58 -15.26 -21.29
CA ILE A 688 -15.97 -15.64 -21.08
C ILE A 688 -16.83 -14.42 -20.74
N ASP A 689 -18.13 -14.54 -20.94
CA ASP A 689 -19.13 -13.61 -20.43
C ASP A 689 -19.64 -14.15 -19.08
N ALA A 690 -18.97 -13.75 -18.00
CA ALA A 690 -19.27 -14.22 -16.64
C ALA A 690 -20.51 -13.53 -16.09
N TYR A 691 -21.46 -14.31 -15.54
CA TYR A 691 -22.69 -13.79 -14.94
C TYR A 691 -22.40 -13.05 -13.62
N ALA A 692 -22.87 -11.82 -13.53
CA ALA A 692 -22.62 -10.88 -12.45
C ALA A 692 -23.90 -10.21 -11.95
N PRO A 693 -24.87 -10.95 -11.39
CA PRO A 693 -26.09 -10.39 -10.81
C PRO A 693 -25.72 -9.49 -9.63
N ILE A 694 -26.69 -8.72 -9.09
CA ILE A 694 -26.39 -7.75 -8.03
C ILE A 694 -25.86 -8.37 -6.75
N ASP A 695 -26.17 -9.62 -6.47
CA ASP A 695 -25.79 -10.33 -5.23
C ASP A 695 -24.33 -10.85 -5.24
N ARG A 696 -23.57 -10.67 -6.34
CA ARG A 696 -22.19 -11.13 -6.45
C ARG A 696 -21.41 -10.43 -7.59
N ILE A 697 -20.08 -10.42 -7.46
CA ILE A 697 -19.15 -10.23 -8.58
C ILE A 697 -18.61 -11.60 -9.01
N PRO A 698 -18.17 -11.79 -10.27
CA PRO A 698 -17.49 -13.01 -10.64
C PRO A 698 -16.19 -13.21 -9.86
N VAL A 699 -16.07 -14.38 -9.27
CA VAL A 699 -14.87 -14.85 -8.56
C VAL A 699 -14.60 -16.27 -9.02
N PHE A 700 -13.36 -16.56 -9.40
CA PHE A 700 -12.96 -17.88 -9.89
C PHE A 700 -11.90 -18.48 -8.99
N VAL A 701 -12.03 -19.77 -8.69
CA VAL A 701 -11.07 -20.53 -7.90
C VAL A 701 -10.18 -21.32 -8.86
N LYS A 702 -8.89 -21.19 -8.68
CA LYS A 702 -7.90 -21.93 -9.48
C LYS A 702 -8.02 -23.43 -9.21
N SER A 703 -8.03 -24.23 -10.25
CA SER A 703 -7.98 -25.70 -10.16
C SER A 703 -6.70 -26.17 -9.43
N GLY A 704 -6.80 -27.19 -8.62
CA GLY A 704 -5.71 -27.60 -7.71
C GLY A 704 -5.54 -26.64 -6.55
N SER A 705 -6.64 -26.26 -5.89
CA SER A 705 -6.62 -25.38 -4.71
C SER A 705 -7.37 -26.00 -3.54
N ILE A 706 -6.95 -25.60 -2.33
CA ILE A 706 -7.64 -25.88 -1.06
C ILE A 706 -8.02 -24.55 -0.46
N LEU A 707 -9.32 -24.29 -0.29
CA LEU A 707 -9.84 -23.05 0.29
C LEU A 707 -10.45 -23.34 1.66
N PRO A 708 -9.80 -22.95 2.76
CA PRO A 708 -10.38 -23.08 4.10
C PRO A 708 -11.41 -21.97 4.32
N MET A 709 -12.60 -22.36 4.75
CA MET A 709 -13.70 -21.48 5.10
C MET A 709 -14.28 -21.86 6.47
N THR A 710 -15.03 -20.98 7.09
CA THR A 710 -15.74 -21.24 8.35
C THR A 710 -17.20 -20.79 8.25
N CYS A 711 -17.97 -20.89 9.32
CA CYS A 711 -19.32 -20.31 9.38
C CYS A 711 -19.26 -18.80 9.58
N PHE A 712 -20.34 -18.11 9.23
CA PHE A 712 -20.50 -16.70 9.55
C PHE A 712 -20.45 -16.48 11.07
N MET A 713 -19.84 -15.38 11.48
CA MET A 713 -19.71 -14.89 12.85
C MET A 713 -19.99 -13.38 12.88
N ASN A 714 -20.56 -12.88 13.98
CA ASN A 714 -20.84 -11.45 14.15
C ASN A 714 -19.56 -10.61 14.35
N TYR A 715 -18.48 -11.25 14.76
CA TYR A 715 -17.13 -10.69 14.86
C TYR A 715 -16.10 -11.83 14.77
N VAL A 716 -14.90 -11.51 14.42
CA VAL A 716 -13.79 -12.48 14.32
C VAL A 716 -13.55 -13.12 15.70
N ASP A 717 -13.44 -14.44 15.72
CA ASP A 717 -13.29 -15.27 16.94
C ASP A 717 -14.51 -15.29 17.88
N GLU A 718 -15.73 -14.95 17.41
CA GLU A 718 -16.96 -15.21 18.17
C GLU A 718 -17.09 -16.68 18.55
N ILE A 719 -16.66 -17.56 17.66
CA ILE A 719 -16.60 -19.01 17.88
C ILE A 719 -15.14 -19.45 17.64
N PRO A 720 -14.26 -19.40 18.66
CA PRO A 720 -12.83 -19.64 18.48
C PRO A 720 -12.51 -21.03 17.88
N ASP A 721 -13.32 -22.02 18.21
CA ASP A 721 -13.18 -23.40 17.77
C ASP A 721 -14.15 -23.78 16.63
N ALA A 722 -14.67 -22.81 15.88
CA ALA A 722 -15.55 -23.07 14.76
C ALA A 722 -14.95 -24.11 13.80
N PRO A 723 -15.73 -25.09 13.32
CA PRO A 723 -15.28 -26.03 12.32
C PRO A 723 -14.80 -25.31 11.06
N ILE A 724 -13.72 -25.82 10.46
CA ILE A 724 -13.22 -25.32 9.19
C ILE A 724 -13.64 -26.24 8.06
N GLU A 725 -14.38 -25.71 7.10
CA GLU A 725 -14.67 -26.38 5.83
C GLU A 725 -13.46 -26.23 4.90
N LEU A 726 -12.91 -27.35 4.47
CA LEU A 726 -11.83 -27.40 3.49
C LEU A 726 -12.43 -27.72 2.12
N ARG A 727 -12.68 -26.69 1.32
CA ARG A 727 -13.14 -26.84 -0.06
C ARG A 727 -11.98 -27.16 -0.97
N VAL A 728 -12.00 -28.34 -1.58
CA VAL A 728 -10.98 -28.79 -2.52
C VAL A 728 -11.51 -28.63 -3.94
N TYR A 729 -10.76 -27.93 -4.77
CA TYR A 729 -11.04 -27.72 -6.20
C TYR A 729 -10.06 -28.57 -7.01
N PRO A 730 -10.46 -29.77 -7.47
CA PRO A 730 -9.56 -30.72 -8.10
C PRO A 730 -8.95 -30.25 -9.44
N GLY A 731 -8.01 -31.07 -9.98
CA GLY A 731 -7.38 -30.87 -11.28
C GLY A 731 -5.86 -31.01 -11.27
N LYS A 732 -5.25 -30.86 -10.10
CA LYS A 732 -3.84 -31.16 -9.82
C LYS A 732 -3.60 -31.27 -8.32
N ASP A 733 -2.44 -31.78 -7.92
CA ASP A 733 -2.03 -31.78 -6.51
C ASP A 733 -2.04 -30.37 -5.94
N ALA A 734 -2.48 -30.21 -4.69
CA ALA A 734 -2.56 -28.92 -4.01
C ALA A 734 -1.99 -28.99 -2.59
N ARG A 735 -1.50 -27.83 -2.13
CA ARG A 735 -1.07 -27.63 -0.75
C ARG A 735 -1.59 -26.29 -0.24
N PHE A 736 -1.93 -26.26 1.04
CA PHE A 736 -2.26 -25.03 1.74
C PHE A 736 -1.70 -25.09 3.17
N GLU A 737 -1.13 -23.99 3.64
CA GLU A 737 -0.67 -23.83 5.02
C GLU A 737 -1.70 -23.00 5.79
N LEU A 738 -2.48 -23.65 6.64
CA LEU A 738 -3.43 -22.97 7.52
C LEU A 738 -2.65 -22.40 8.71
N TYR A 739 -2.55 -21.08 8.77
CA TYR A 739 -1.84 -20.36 9.82
C TYR A 739 -2.78 -19.95 10.95
N GLU A 740 -2.33 -20.14 12.20
CA GLU A 740 -3.04 -19.74 13.42
C GLU A 740 -2.05 -19.23 14.47
N ASP A 741 -2.46 -18.20 15.23
CA ASP A 741 -1.74 -17.69 16.39
C ASP A 741 -2.74 -17.12 17.41
N GLU A 742 -2.26 -16.39 18.43
CA GLU A 742 -3.09 -15.77 19.47
C GLU A 742 -4.04 -14.67 18.99
N GLY A 743 -3.99 -14.29 17.69
CA GLY A 743 -4.85 -13.30 17.05
C GLY A 743 -4.49 -11.85 17.34
N ASN A 744 -3.88 -11.54 18.47
CA ASN A 744 -3.38 -10.24 18.86
C ASN A 744 -2.11 -10.44 19.71
N GLY A 745 -1.26 -9.44 19.88
CA GLY A 745 0.04 -9.63 20.51
C GLY A 745 1.13 -10.08 19.53
N TYR A 746 2.37 -10.08 19.99
CA TYR A 746 3.56 -10.30 19.17
C TYR A 746 4.25 -11.66 19.42
N GLY A 747 3.52 -12.62 19.96
CA GLY A 747 4.02 -13.97 20.17
C GLY A 747 4.56 -14.64 18.90
N TYR A 748 3.96 -14.31 17.76
CA TYR A 748 4.37 -14.81 16.44
C TYR A 748 5.84 -14.46 16.09
N GLU A 749 6.37 -13.32 16.53
CA GLU A 749 7.78 -12.94 16.33
C GLU A 749 8.74 -13.87 17.08
N SER A 750 8.25 -14.53 18.13
CA SER A 750 8.98 -15.49 18.96
C SER A 750 8.63 -16.95 18.63
N GLY A 751 7.93 -17.18 17.53
CA GLY A 751 7.56 -18.53 17.07
C GLY A 751 6.30 -19.12 17.71
N TYR A 752 5.52 -18.33 18.46
CA TYR A 752 4.21 -18.76 19.00
C TYR A 752 3.13 -18.65 17.95
N TYR A 753 3.12 -19.58 17.02
CA TYR A 753 2.10 -19.79 15.99
C TYR A 753 2.09 -21.26 15.58
N ALA A 754 1.01 -21.70 14.94
CA ALA A 754 0.85 -23.05 14.41
C ALA A 754 0.54 -22.99 12.91
N ILE A 755 1.10 -23.94 12.16
CA ILE A 755 0.81 -24.17 10.74
C ILE A 755 0.33 -25.60 10.56
N THR A 756 -0.93 -25.74 10.16
CA THR A 756 -1.49 -27.04 9.76
C THR A 756 -1.31 -27.23 8.26
N ASN A 757 -0.57 -28.26 7.86
CA ASN A 757 -0.33 -28.55 6.45
C ASN A 757 -1.50 -29.33 5.85
N LEU A 758 -2.15 -28.77 4.83
CA LEU A 758 -3.23 -29.38 4.07
C LEU A 758 -2.69 -29.82 2.71
N ILE A 759 -2.86 -31.09 2.35
CA ILE A 759 -2.29 -31.70 1.14
C ILE A 759 -3.37 -32.48 0.41
N TRP A 760 -3.65 -32.11 -0.83
CA TRP A 760 -4.50 -32.83 -1.75
C TRP A 760 -3.67 -33.62 -2.74
N SER A 761 -3.95 -34.92 -2.86
CA SER A 761 -3.44 -35.77 -3.92
C SER A 761 -4.49 -35.94 -5.00
N GLU A 762 -4.24 -35.41 -6.18
CA GLU A 762 -5.15 -35.56 -7.32
C GLU A 762 -5.26 -37.00 -7.77
N LYS A 763 -4.15 -37.73 -7.75
CA LYS A 763 -4.13 -39.16 -8.11
C LYS A 763 -5.01 -40.01 -7.20
N ASP A 764 -4.93 -39.76 -5.89
CA ASP A 764 -5.62 -40.58 -4.89
C ASP A 764 -7.00 -39.99 -4.53
N GLN A 765 -7.35 -38.85 -5.07
CA GLN A 765 -8.59 -38.06 -4.78
C GLN A 765 -8.79 -37.94 -3.27
N ARG A 766 -7.72 -37.57 -2.55
CA ARG A 766 -7.71 -37.53 -1.08
C ARG A 766 -7.04 -36.28 -0.54
N LEU A 767 -7.74 -35.63 0.38
CA LEU A 767 -7.16 -34.58 1.22
C LEU A 767 -6.58 -35.20 2.49
N THR A 768 -5.35 -34.84 2.81
CA THR A 768 -4.69 -35.20 4.09
C THR A 768 -4.51 -33.92 4.90
N VAL A 769 -5.05 -33.90 6.11
CA VAL A 769 -4.69 -32.94 7.15
C VAL A 769 -3.38 -33.47 7.74
N GLY A 770 -2.28 -32.83 7.38
CA GLY A 770 -0.94 -33.28 7.67
C GLY A 770 -0.46 -32.87 9.08
N TYR A 771 0.84 -32.88 9.25
CA TYR A 771 1.46 -32.50 10.52
C TYR A 771 1.28 -30.99 10.80
N VAL A 772 1.17 -30.66 12.08
CA VAL A 772 1.19 -29.30 12.57
C VAL A 772 2.62 -28.90 12.94
N THR A 773 3.08 -27.75 12.46
CA THR A 773 4.37 -27.16 12.83
C THR A 773 4.14 -26.00 13.77
N GLY A 774 4.83 -25.97 14.91
CA GLY A 774 4.68 -24.93 15.90
C GLY A 774 3.52 -25.17 16.88
N ASP A 775 3.37 -24.26 17.83
CA ASP A 775 2.32 -24.25 18.86
C ASP A 775 2.20 -22.83 19.45
N TYR A 776 1.04 -22.50 20.01
CA TYR A 776 0.82 -21.25 20.74
C TYR A 776 -0.18 -21.44 21.88
N PRO A 777 -0.19 -20.58 22.91
CA PRO A 777 -1.16 -20.66 24.01
C PRO A 777 -2.61 -20.55 23.48
N GLY A 778 -3.39 -21.62 23.67
CA GLY A 778 -4.78 -21.70 23.18
C GLY A 778 -4.97 -22.44 21.86
N PHE A 779 -3.90 -22.96 21.24
CA PHE A 779 -4.04 -23.74 20.01
C PHE A 779 -4.87 -25.00 20.19
N ASN A 780 -5.94 -25.14 19.39
CA ASN A 780 -6.81 -26.31 19.41
C ASN A 780 -6.27 -27.43 18.52
N LYS A 781 -5.58 -28.42 19.14
CA LYS A 781 -5.02 -29.59 18.43
C LYS A 781 -6.10 -30.57 17.92
N ASN A 782 -7.34 -30.42 18.36
CA ASN A 782 -8.47 -31.28 18.02
C ASN A 782 -9.52 -30.54 17.17
N ARG A 783 -9.11 -29.51 16.42
CA ARG A 783 -10.01 -28.77 15.55
C ARG A 783 -10.72 -29.70 14.57
N GLU A 784 -12.00 -29.51 14.39
CA GLU A 784 -12.81 -30.22 13.42
C GLU A 784 -12.62 -29.67 12.01
N TYR A 785 -12.35 -30.55 11.05
CA TYR A 785 -12.26 -30.22 9.63
C TYR A 785 -13.34 -30.97 8.85
N LYS A 786 -14.12 -30.23 8.07
CA LYS A 786 -15.11 -30.79 7.13
C LYS A 786 -14.55 -30.68 5.72
N VAL A 787 -14.28 -31.81 5.09
CA VAL A 787 -13.76 -31.87 3.71
C VAL A 787 -14.92 -31.85 2.72
N ASN A 788 -14.85 -30.91 1.75
CA ASN A 788 -15.80 -30.78 0.65
C ASN A 788 -15.04 -30.76 -0.66
N VAL A 789 -15.06 -31.88 -1.40
CA VAL A 789 -14.42 -31.97 -2.72
C VAL A 789 -15.42 -31.54 -3.78
N ILE A 790 -15.10 -30.44 -4.48
CA ILE A 790 -15.95 -29.87 -5.53
C ILE A 790 -15.93 -30.79 -6.76
N LYS A 791 -17.08 -31.20 -7.23
CA LYS A 791 -17.20 -32.08 -8.41
C LYS A 791 -16.95 -31.27 -9.69
N ASN A 792 -16.09 -31.81 -10.55
CA ASN A 792 -15.92 -31.27 -11.88
C ASN A 792 -17.16 -31.65 -12.75
N THR A 793 -18.00 -30.64 -13.05
CA THR A 793 -19.22 -30.86 -13.85
C THR A 793 -18.95 -31.09 -15.35
N ALA A 794 -17.72 -30.81 -15.83
CA ALA A 794 -17.34 -31.08 -17.22
C ALA A 794 -17.17 -32.58 -17.53
N ASN A 795 -17.05 -33.44 -16.49
CA ASN A 795 -16.90 -34.88 -16.63
C ASN A 795 -18.19 -35.68 -16.25
N ALA A 796 -19.31 -34.99 -16.06
CA ALA A 796 -20.60 -35.61 -15.70
C ALA A 796 -21.51 -35.83 -16.91
#